data_0dfd4da862c5a3f6d071235e81a972da
#
_entry.id   0dfd4da862c5a3f6d071235e81a972da
#
_cell.length_a   1.000
_cell.length_b   1.000
_cell.length_c   1.000
_cell.angle_alpha   90.00
_cell.angle_beta   90.00
_cell.angle_gamma   90.00
#
_symmetry.space_group_name_H-M   'P 1'
#
loop_
_entity.id
_entity.type
_entity.pdbx_description
1 polymer ?
#
loop_
_entity_poly.entity_id
_entity_poly.type
_entity_poly.pdbx_seq_one_letter_code
_entity_poly.pdbx_strand_id
1 'polypeptide(L)'
;MTPYELWFGKKPKLSFLKVWGCDAYVKKLQPEKLEPKSEKCVFIGYPKETIGYTFYLGSEGKIFVAKNGSFLEKEFLSKEVSGWKVELDEVLALEAESSAAQENVPVAPAPIREEVNDDDQDTSDQAPTELRRSTRTRSAPEWYGNPVLEIMLLDNGEPSNYEEVMAGPDSDKWLEAMKSQIGSIYEKEVWTLTDLPVERRAIENKWIFKKKTDADGNVTIYKARLVAKGYRQVHGVDYDETFSPVAKLKSVRIMLAIATFYDYEIWKMDVKTAFLNGFLKEELYMMQPEGFVDPKNADKVCKLQRSIYGLVQASRSWNIRFDEMIKAFGFMQTYGEACVYKKVSGSSVAFLILYVDDILLMGNDIVLLDSIKAYLNKSFSTKDLGEPAYILGIKIYRDRSRRLIGLSQSTYLDKILKKFNMDQSKKGFLPVLQGVKLSSAQCPTTAEDIEEMSVIPYALAIGSIMYAMLCTRPDVNLAVSLVGRYQSNPSKEHWTAVKNILKYLKRTKEMFLVYGGDEELVVKGYVDASFDTDLDDSKSQTGYVYILNGGAVSWCSCKQSVVVGSACEAEYMAASEGAHEAVWVKEFITDLGVIPNASGPMTLFYDNTGAIALAKEPSVIDRVLQSLPPSYKSFVMNYNMQGMDKTIPELFAMLKAAEVEIKKEHQVLMVNKTASFKKKGKGKKKGNFKKNNKHVAAQEKKPKSGPKPETECFYCKQTGHWKRNCPKYLADKKDGKVNKGTTD
;
A
#
# COMPACT_ATOMS: atom_id res chain seq x y z
N MET A 1 -5.43 11.95 -6.65
CA MET A 1 -6.21 12.09 -7.90
C MET A 1 -5.98 10.86 -8.75
N THR A 2 -7.05 10.23 -9.25
CA THR A 2 -6.91 9.09 -10.14
C THR A 2 -6.49 9.53 -11.55
N PRO A 3 -5.86 8.69 -12.38
CA PRO A 3 -5.54 9.03 -13.77
C PRO A 3 -6.75 9.51 -14.57
N TYR A 4 -7.94 9.02 -14.24
CA TYR A 4 -9.19 9.45 -14.84
C TYR A 4 -9.57 10.89 -14.46
N GLU A 5 -9.39 11.28 -13.19
CA GLU A 5 -9.62 12.66 -12.74
C GLU A 5 -8.64 13.64 -13.40
N LEU A 6 -7.39 13.22 -13.56
CA LEU A 6 -6.37 14.00 -14.26
C LEU A 6 -6.73 14.19 -15.74
N TRP A 7 -7.32 13.17 -16.38
CA TRP A 7 -7.61 13.18 -17.81
C TRP A 7 -8.92 13.91 -18.15
N PHE A 8 -9.95 13.70 -17.34
CA PHE A 8 -11.32 14.20 -17.63
C PHE A 8 -11.78 15.35 -16.74
N GLY A 9 -11.01 15.74 -15.73
CA GLY A 9 -11.35 16.82 -14.80
C GLY A 9 -12.56 16.55 -13.91
N LYS A 10 -12.99 15.29 -13.81
CA LYS A 10 -14.15 14.84 -12.99
C LYS A 10 -13.78 13.57 -12.25
N LYS A 11 -14.24 13.45 -11.01
CA LYS A 11 -14.12 12.18 -10.26
C LYS A 11 -14.78 11.04 -11.03
N PRO A 12 -14.11 9.91 -11.27
CA PRO A 12 -14.73 8.77 -11.94
C PRO A 12 -15.83 8.21 -11.05
N LYS A 13 -16.91 7.73 -11.66
CA LYS A 13 -17.83 6.87 -10.93
C LYS A 13 -17.09 5.57 -10.64
N LEU A 14 -16.99 5.14 -9.38
CA LEU A 14 -16.28 3.92 -8.99
C LEU A 14 -16.75 2.69 -9.76
N SER A 15 -18.03 2.65 -10.15
CA SER A 15 -18.59 1.59 -11.00
C SER A 15 -18.01 1.52 -12.41
N PHE A 16 -17.40 2.60 -12.90
CA PHE A 16 -16.75 2.64 -14.21
C PHE A 16 -15.30 2.16 -14.16
N LEU A 17 -14.62 2.33 -13.03
CA LEU A 17 -13.25 1.85 -12.85
C LEU A 17 -13.27 0.34 -12.67
N LYS A 18 -12.40 -0.35 -13.42
CA LYS A 18 -12.23 -1.79 -13.42
C LYS A 18 -10.77 -2.15 -13.20
N VAL A 19 -10.52 -3.29 -12.57
CA VAL A 19 -9.17 -3.79 -12.34
C VAL A 19 -8.54 -4.20 -13.67
N TRP A 20 -7.45 -3.54 -14.03
CA TRP A 20 -6.71 -3.83 -15.26
C TRP A 20 -6.16 -5.26 -15.25
N GLY A 21 -6.30 -5.97 -16.35
CA GLY A 21 -5.86 -7.37 -16.46
C GLY A 21 -6.88 -8.40 -15.94
N CYS A 22 -8.00 -7.99 -15.31
CA CYS A 22 -9.00 -8.97 -14.87
C CYS A 22 -9.73 -9.64 -16.03
N ASP A 23 -10.12 -10.89 -15.80
CA ASP A 23 -10.99 -11.63 -16.71
C ASP A 23 -12.36 -10.96 -16.81
N ALA A 24 -12.93 -10.94 -18.00
CA ALA A 24 -14.27 -10.41 -18.22
C ALA A 24 -15.03 -11.24 -19.26
N TYR A 25 -16.35 -11.28 -19.15
CA TYR A 25 -17.21 -11.85 -20.18
C TYR A 25 -17.88 -10.74 -20.96
N VAL A 26 -17.67 -10.73 -22.28
CA VAL A 26 -18.29 -9.78 -23.21
C VAL A 26 -19.26 -10.51 -24.13
N LYS A 27 -20.43 -9.92 -24.34
CA LYS A 27 -21.49 -10.50 -25.18
C LYS A 27 -21.04 -10.51 -26.64
N LYS A 28 -21.12 -11.68 -27.32
CA LYS A 28 -20.90 -11.82 -28.77
C LYS A 28 -21.97 -11.04 -29.54
N LEU A 29 -21.59 -10.36 -30.61
CA LEU A 29 -22.52 -9.59 -31.46
C LEU A 29 -23.44 -10.47 -32.25
N GLN A 30 -22.99 -11.63 -32.71
CA GLN A 30 -23.76 -12.61 -33.46
C GLN A 30 -23.40 -14.04 -33.02
N PRO A 31 -23.96 -14.55 -31.91
CA PRO A 31 -23.71 -15.93 -31.49
C PRO A 31 -24.55 -16.90 -32.35
N GLU A 32 -23.96 -18.00 -32.79
CA GLU A 32 -24.70 -19.10 -33.38
C GLU A 32 -25.64 -19.76 -32.36
N LYS A 33 -26.68 -20.50 -32.87
CA LYS A 33 -27.82 -20.94 -32.03
C LYS A 33 -27.44 -21.88 -30.86
N LEU A 34 -26.25 -22.50 -30.90
CA LEU A 34 -25.72 -23.43 -29.90
C LEU A 34 -24.40 -22.95 -29.25
N GLU A 35 -23.89 -21.80 -29.63
CA GLU A 35 -22.66 -21.23 -29.04
C GLU A 35 -22.93 -20.44 -27.77
N PRO A 36 -21.90 -20.33 -26.86
CA PRO A 36 -21.96 -19.43 -25.71
C PRO A 36 -22.24 -17.99 -26.14
N LYS A 37 -23.23 -17.36 -25.52
CA LYS A 37 -23.64 -15.98 -25.85
C LYS A 37 -22.62 -14.91 -25.41
N SER A 38 -21.61 -15.27 -24.64
CA SER A 38 -20.55 -14.40 -24.15
C SER A 38 -19.20 -15.08 -24.31
N GLU A 39 -18.16 -14.29 -24.48
CA GLU A 39 -16.79 -14.71 -24.70
C GLU A 39 -15.90 -14.21 -23.57
N LYS A 40 -15.00 -15.09 -23.12
CA LYS A 40 -14.05 -14.75 -22.06
C LYS A 40 -12.88 -13.98 -22.65
N CYS A 41 -12.60 -12.80 -22.11
CA CYS A 41 -11.54 -11.90 -22.54
C CYS A 41 -10.90 -11.23 -21.32
N VAL A 42 -9.77 -10.58 -21.53
CA VAL A 42 -9.04 -9.84 -20.50
C VAL A 42 -9.27 -8.33 -20.68
N PHE A 43 -9.58 -7.63 -19.60
CA PHE A 43 -9.72 -6.18 -19.62
C PHE A 43 -8.34 -5.51 -19.67
N ILE A 44 -8.11 -4.69 -20.72
CA ILE A 44 -6.80 -4.06 -20.96
C ILE A 44 -6.84 -2.52 -20.96
N GLY A 45 -8.00 -1.91 -20.72
CA GLY A 45 -8.06 -0.46 -20.56
C GLY A 45 -9.33 0.22 -21.08
N TYR A 46 -9.25 1.51 -21.25
CA TYR A 46 -10.34 2.38 -21.68
C TYR A 46 -10.01 2.98 -23.04
N PRO A 47 -10.93 2.94 -24.02
CA PRO A 47 -10.69 3.50 -25.34
C PRO A 47 -10.61 5.04 -25.28
N LYS A 48 -9.76 5.61 -26.15
CA LYS A 48 -9.52 7.07 -26.18
C LYS A 48 -10.67 7.87 -26.81
N GLU A 49 -11.39 7.28 -27.77
CA GLU A 49 -12.33 8.00 -28.63
C GLU A 49 -13.80 7.62 -28.39
N THR A 50 -14.07 6.52 -27.70
CA THR A 50 -15.41 5.98 -27.49
C THR A 50 -15.67 5.69 -26.02
N ILE A 51 -16.95 5.58 -25.62
CA ILE A 51 -17.35 5.20 -24.28
C ILE A 51 -17.40 3.67 -24.20
N GLY A 52 -16.62 3.07 -23.31
CA GLY A 52 -16.60 1.62 -23.09
C GLY A 52 -15.28 1.13 -22.50
N TYR A 53 -14.99 -0.14 -22.73
CA TYR A 53 -13.84 -0.86 -22.21
C TYR A 53 -13.11 -1.55 -23.36
N THR A 54 -11.79 -1.59 -23.30
CA THR A 54 -10.96 -2.30 -24.27
C THR A 54 -10.62 -3.68 -23.72
N PHE A 55 -10.86 -4.71 -24.52
CA PHE A 55 -10.65 -6.11 -24.16
C PHE A 55 -9.68 -6.79 -25.11
N TYR A 56 -8.93 -7.74 -24.58
CA TYR A 56 -8.08 -8.65 -25.33
C TYR A 56 -8.68 -10.05 -25.33
N LEU A 57 -8.90 -10.60 -26.50
CA LEU A 57 -9.38 -11.96 -26.69
C LEU A 57 -8.19 -12.88 -26.97
N GLY A 58 -7.76 -13.65 -25.96
CA GLY A 58 -6.56 -14.48 -26.04
C GLY A 58 -6.66 -15.61 -27.08
N SER A 59 -7.88 -16.11 -27.36
CA SER A 59 -8.11 -17.18 -28.35
C SER A 59 -7.83 -16.75 -29.80
N GLU A 60 -8.03 -15.47 -30.13
CA GLU A 60 -7.88 -14.93 -31.49
C GLU A 60 -6.73 -13.90 -31.59
N GLY A 61 -6.07 -13.56 -30.48
CA GLY A 61 -5.05 -12.50 -30.44
C GLY A 61 -5.58 -11.10 -30.76
N LYS A 62 -6.89 -10.86 -30.57
CA LYS A 62 -7.60 -9.68 -31.03
C LYS A 62 -7.92 -8.71 -29.91
N ILE A 63 -7.74 -7.42 -30.19
CA ILE A 63 -8.16 -6.33 -29.30
C ILE A 63 -9.44 -5.71 -29.86
N PHE A 64 -10.45 -5.52 -29.01
CA PHE A 64 -11.70 -4.89 -29.40
C PHE A 64 -12.28 -4.02 -28.26
N VAL A 65 -13.23 -3.16 -28.62
CA VAL A 65 -13.91 -2.27 -27.67
C VAL A 65 -15.36 -2.70 -27.50
N ALA A 66 -15.81 -2.86 -26.27
CA ALA A 66 -17.21 -3.12 -25.97
C ALA A 66 -17.72 -2.15 -24.90
N LYS A 67 -18.98 -1.76 -25.01
CA LYS A 67 -19.61 -0.79 -24.10
C LYS A 67 -19.85 -1.37 -22.70
N ASN A 68 -20.10 -2.66 -22.61
CA ASN A 68 -20.41 -3.36 -21.37
C ASN A 68 -19.67 -4.71 -21.34
N GLY A 69 -19.22 -5.11 -20.15
CA GLY A 69 -18.64 -6.42 -19.84
C GLY A 69 -19.00 -6.84 -18.43
N SER A 70 -18.99 -8.13 -18.15
CA SER A 70 -19.12 -8.69 -16.81
C SER A 70 -17.71 -9.02 -16.31
N PHE A 71 -17.19 -8.21 -15.39
CA PHE A 71 -15.81 -8.28 -14.90
C PHE A 71 -15.70 -9.23 -13.71
N LEU A 72 -14.74 -10.12 -13.76
CA LEU A 72 -14.44 -11.08 -12.68
C LEU A 72 -13.34 -10.54 -11.74
N GLU A 73 -13.50 -9.33 -11.25
CA GLU A 73 -12.50 -8.64 -10.42
C GLU A 73 -12.16 -9.42 -9.14
N LYS A 74 -13.14 -10.12 -8.55
CA LYS A 74 -12.91 -10.94 -7.36
C LYS A 74 -12.09 -12.20 -7.62
N GLU A 75 -12.26 -12.81 -8.77
CA GLU A 75 -11.48 -13.99 -9.18
C GLU A 75 -10.05 -13.63 -9.56
N PHE A 76 -9.84 -12.42 -10.11
CA PHE A 76 -8.52 -11.89 -10.40
C PHE A 76 -7.69 -11.72 -9.10
N LEU A 77 -8.28 -11.12 -8.07
CA LEU A 77 -7.66 -10.97 -6.76
C LEU A 77 -7.41 -12.31 -6.05
N SER A 78 -8.17 -13.37 -6.36
CA SER A 78 -8.00 -14.71 -5.79
C SER A 78 -7.04 -15.60 -6.57
N LYS A 79 -6.85 -15.38 -7.86
CA LYS A 79 -6.02 -16.26 -8.73
C LYS A 79 -4.54 -15.88 -8.77
N GLU A 80 -4.18 -14.66 -8.48
CA GLU A 80 -2.81 -14.16 -8.55
C GLU A 80 -2.43 -13.37 -7.30
N VAL A 81 -2.56 -13.98 -6.15
CA VAL A 81 -1.74 -13.54 -5.04
C VAL A 81 -0.37 -14.19 -5.19
N SER A 82 0.42 -13.71 -6.14
CA SER A 82 1.85 -13.67 -5.97
C SER A 82 2.09 -12.70 -4.81
N GLY A 83 2.17 -13.22 -3.63
CA GLY A 83 2.25 -12.69 -2.31
C GLY A 83 2.96 -11.36 -2.06
N TRP A 84 2.46 -10.21 -2.46
CA TRP A 84 3.03 -8.92 -2.09
C TRP A 84 2.00 -7.79 -2.09
N LYS A 85 0.89 -8.01 -1.39
CA LYS A 85 0.12 -6.97 -0.72
C LYS A 85 -0.43 -7.55 0.56
N VAL A 86 0.46 -7.87 1.48
CA VAL A 86 0.11 -7.87 2.88
C VAL A 86 0.17 -6.41 3.29
N GLU A 87 -0.91 -5.86 3.77
CA GLU A 87 -0.91 -4.63 4.55
C GLU A 87 -0.23 -4.97 5.87
N LEU A 88 1.10 -5.11 5.82
CA LEU A 88 1.99 -5.41 6.96
C LEU A 88 1.96 -4.28 8.00
N ASP A 89 1.52 -3.09 7.61
CA ASP A 89 1.55 -1.91 8.45
C ASP A 89 0.60 -2.03 9.66
N GLU A 90 -0.58 -2.64 9.48
CA GLU A 90 -1.51 -2.89 10.59
C GLU A 90 -1.06 -4.05 11.48
N VAL A 91 -0.45 -5.08 10.91
CA VAL A 91 0.09 -6.25 11.63
C VAL A 91 1.30 -5.85 12.48
N LEU A 92 2.18 -5.02 11.96
CA LEU A 92 3.38 -4.56 12.68
C LEU A 92 3.04 -3.63 13.84
N ALA A 93 2.04 -2.76 13.70
CA ALA A 93 1.58 -1.90 14.78
C ALA A 93 0.94 -2.69 15.94
N LEU A 94 0.28 -3.81 15.63
CA LEU A 94 -0.36 -4.68 16.63
C LEU A 94 0.65 -5.64 17.29
N GLU A 95 1.64 -6.15 16.55
CA GLU A 95 2.65 -7.08 17.09
C GLU A 95 3.70 -6.41 17.97
N ALA A 96 4.01 -5.14 17.73
CA ALA A 96 4.90 -4.40 18.63
C ALA A 96 4.35 -4.31 20.07
N GLU A 97 3.04 -4.44 20.25
CA GLU A 97 2.40 -4.46 21.57
C GLU A 97 2.14 -5.89 22.12
N SER A 98 2.22 -6.95 21.28
CA SER A 98 1.85 -8.32 21.69
C SER A 98 2.98 -9.15 22.30
N SER A 99 4.14 -8.56 22.52
CA SER A 99 5.32 -9.31 22.95
C SER A 99 5.42 -9.63 24.44
N ALA A 100 4.29 -9.88 25.12
CA ALA A 100 4.32 -10.40 26.49
C ALA A 100 3.23 -11.44 26.73
N ALA A 101 3.67 -12.65 27.04
CA ALA A 101 3.03 -13.78 27.70
C ALA A 101 2.36 -14.90 26.88
N GLN A 102 2.86 -16.09 27.19
CA GLN A 102 2.29 -17.41 26.88
C GLN A 102 1.54 -17.98 28.08
N GLU A 103 0.56 -18.84 27.87
CA GLU A 103 0.54 -20.23 28.38
C GLU A 103 -0.69 -21.03 27.87
N ASN A 104 -0.54 -22.36 27.85
CA ASN A 104 -1.38 -23.38 27.23
C ASN A 104 -2.65 -23.72 28.04
N VAL A 105 -3.77 -24.05 27.37
CA VAL A 105 -4.79 -25.02 27.87
C VAL A 105 -5.55 -25.63 26.68
N PRO A 106 -6.07 -26.91 26.79
CA PRO A 106 -6.43 -27.74 25.65
C PRO A 106 -7.86 -27.53 25.12
N VAL A 107 -8.00 -27.89 23.85
CA VAL A 107 -9.22 -27.80 23.04
C VAL A 107 -10.23 -28.88 23.42
N ALA A 108 -11.48 -28.48 23.60
CA ALA A 108 -12.64 -29.36 23.61
C ALA A 108 -13.46 -29.18 22.31
N PRO A 109 -14.09 -30.27 21.78
CA PRO A 109 -14.69 -30.25 20.45
C PRO A 109 -16.09 -29.63 20.41
N ALA A 110 -16.40 -29.02 19.28
CA ALA A 110 -17.70 -28.40 18.99
C ALA A 110 -18.78 -29.46 18.62
N PRO A 111 -20.07 -29.20 18.90
CA PRO A 111 -21.13 -30.12 18.59
C PRO A 111 -21.63 -30.06 17.15
N ILE A 112 -21.99 -31.22 16.65
CA ILE A 112 -22.58 -31.54 15.36
C ILE A 112 -24.02 -30.96 15.30
N ARG A 113 -24.36 -30.35 14.15
CA ARG A 113 -25.74 -29.99 13.83
C ARG A 113 -26.31 -31.00 12.83
N GLU A 114 -27.41 -31.62 13.24
CA GLU A 114 -28.23 -32.53 12.45
C GLU A 114 -28.98 -31.79 11.34
N GLU A 115 -29.07 -32.43 10.17
CA GLU A 115 -29.95 -32.07 9.05
C GLU A 115 -31.37 -32.60 9.34
N VAL A 116 -32.36 -31.76 9.05
CA VAL A 116 -33.74 -32.22 8.92
C VAL A 116 -34.22 -31.87 7.51
N ASN A 117 -34.52 -32.91 6.77
CA ASN A 117 -35.28 -32.87 5.51
C ASN A 117 -36.76 -32.67 5.84
N ASP A 118 -37.48 -31.92 5.00
CA ASP A 118 -38.87 -32.22 4.69
C ASP A 118 -39.24 -31.73 3.29
N ASP A 119 -39.96 -32.64 2.63
CA ASP A 119 -40.47 -32.62 1.28
C ASP A 119 -41.87 -31.95 1.18
N ASP A 120 -42.19 -31.60 -0.06
CA ASP A 120 -43.47 -31.70 -0.78
C ASP A 120 -44.42 -30.51 -1.00
N GLN A 121 -44.70 -30.45 -2.31
CA GLN A 121 -45.96 -30.22 -3.06
C GLN A 121 -46.43 -28.81 -3.49
N ASP A 122 -46.27 -28.72 -4.78
CA ASP A 122 -47.13 -28.25 -5.90
C ASP A 122 -48.50 -27.61 -5.62
N THR A 123 -48.71 -26.43 -6.20
CA THR A 123 -49.88 -26.09 -7.06
C THR A 123 -49.74 -24.72 -7.75
N SER A 124 -50.19 -24.73 -9.02
CA SER A 124 -50.24 -23.65 -9.99
C SER A 124 -51.16 -22.48 -9.61
N ASP A 125 -50.82 -21.21 -9.97
CA ASP A 125 -51.62 -20.38 -10.88
C ASP A 125 -50.92 -19.02 -11.25
N GLN A 126 -51.40 -18.40 -12.34
CA GLN A 126 -50.76 -17.43 -13.24
C GLN A 126 -50.66 -15.99 -12.75
N ALA A 127 -49.49 -15.37 -13.05
CA ALA A 127 -49.11 -14.01 -13.49
C ALA A 127 -49.62 -12.77 -12.78
N PRO A 128 -48.86 -11.65 -12.68
CA PRO A 128 -48.10 -11.01 -13.78
C PRO A 128 -46.63 -10.67 -13.47
N THR A 129 -45.90 -10.35 -14.52
CA THR A 129 -44.49 -10.04 -14.66
C THR A 129 -43.91 -9.09 -13.61
N GLU A 130 -43.27 -9.60 -12.57
CA GLU A 130 -42.33 -8.88 -11.73
C GLU A 130 -40.88 -9.30 -12.04
N LEU A 131 -40.03 -8.28 -12.12
CA LEU A 131 -38.58 -8.41 -12.24
C LEU A 131 -38.03 -9.49 -11.30
N ARG A 132 -37.44 -10.56 -11.84
CA ARG A 132 -36.78 -11.63 -11.09
C ARG A 132 -35.68 -11.06 -10.20
N ARG A 133 -35.99 -10.82 -8.95
CA ARG A 133 -35.01 -10.68 -7.88
C ARG A 133 -34.47 -12.07 -7.55
N SER A 134 -33.15 -12.24 -7.68
CA SER A 134 -32.46 -13.47 -7.27
C SER A 134 -32.76 -13.76 -5.79
N THR A 135 -33.31 -14.92 -5.49
CA THR A 135 -33.53 -15.46 -4.14
C THR A 135 -32.26 -16.01 -3.49
N ARG A 136 -31.09 -15.61 -3.97
CA ARG A 136 -29.83 -15.97 -3.32
C ARG A 136 -29.74 -15.28 -1.98
N THR A 137 -29.86 -16.05 -0.90
CA THR A 137 -29.55 -15.60 0.46
C THR A 137 -28.19 -14.90 0.43
N ARG A 138 -28.17 -13.61 0.78
CA ARG A 138 -26.93 -12.89 0.96
C ARG A 138 -26.30 -13.46 2.24
N SER A 139 -25.39 -14.42 2.11
CA SER A 139 -24.40 -14.64 3.15
C SER A 139 -23.63 -13.33 3.29
N ALA A 140 -23.51 -12.85 4.52
CA ALA A 140 -22.60 -11.74 4.81
C ALA A 140 -21.24 -12.06 4.18
N PRO A 141 -20.52 -11.08 3.59
CA PRO A 141 -19.18 -11.35 3.09
C PRO A 141 -18.39 -11.93 4.27
N GLU A 142 -17.79 -13.10 4.07
CA GLU A 142 -16.76 -13.58 4.96
C GLU A 142 -15.70 -12.50 5.03
N TRP A 143 -15.55 -11.98 6.20
CA TRP A 143 -14.67 -10.85 6.47
C TRP A 143 -13.22 -11.31 6.29
N TYR A 144 -12.49 -10.70 5.36
CA TYR A 144 -11.05 -10.89 5.19
C TYR A 144 -10.22 -10.11 6.24
N GLY A 145 -10.78 -9.79 7.40
CA GLY A 145 -10.04 -9.63 8.63
C GLY A 145 -9.74 -11.03 9.11
N ASN A 146 -8.47 -11.44 8.99
CA ASN A 146 -8.05 -12.79 9.34
C ASN A 146 -8.54 -13.10 10.77
N PRO A 147 -9.53 -13.97 10.98
CA PRO A 147 -10.00 -14.31 12.32
C PRO A 147 -8.89 -14.90 13.19
N VAL A 148 -7.83 -15.41 12.54
CA VAL A 148 -6.60 -15.84 13.20
C VAL A 148 -5.85 -14.68 13.84
N LEU A 149 -5.90 -13.48 13.25
CA LEU A 149 -5.29 -12.28 13.85
C LEU A 149 -6.08 -11.79 15.08
N GLU A 150 -7.41 -11.81 15.04
CA GLU A 150 -8.24 -11.51 16.20
C GLU A 150 -8.05 -12.57 17.31
N ILE A 151 -7.95 -13.85 16.95
CA ILE A 151 -7.63 -14.94 17.89
C ILE A 151 -6.21 -14.80 18.45
N MET A 152 -5.23 -14.34 17.66
CA MET A 152 -3.87 -14.07 18.13
C MET A 152 -3.79 -12.91 19.12
N LEU A 153 -4.71 -11.94 19.04
CA LEU A 153 -4.80 -10.82 19.97
C LEU A 153 -5.50 -11.22 21.30
N LEU A 154 -6.26 -12.32 21.30
CA LEU A 154 -7.02 -12.82 22.45
C LEU A 154 -6.29 -13.91 23.25
N ASP A 155 -5.05 -14.27 22.89
CA ASP A 155 -4.40 -15.52 23.31
C ASP A 155 -3.78 -15.51 24.73
N ASN A 156 -4.12 -14.56 25.58
CA ASN A 156 -3.60 -14.47 26.96
C ASN A 156 -4.66 -14.57 28.06
N GLY A 157 -5.82 -15.14 27.76
CA GLY A 157 -6.94 -15.13 28.71
C GLY A 157 -7.45 -13.72 29.00
N GLU A 158 -7.32 -12.84 28.01
CA GLU A 158 -7.85 -11.48 28.07
C GLU A 158 -9.34 -11.49 27.79
N PRO A 159 -10.16 -10.72 28.54
CA PRO A 159 -11.59 -10.68 28.33
C PRO A 159 -11.94 -10.06 26.97
N SER A 160 -12.96 -10.59 26.31
CA SER A 160 -13.37 -10.22 24.95
C SER A 160 -14.34 -9.04 24.89
N ASN A 161 -15.06 -8.77 25.98
CA ASN A 161 -16.08 -7.73 26.07
C ASN A 161 -16.20 -7.14 27.49
N TYR A 162 -16.99 -6.08 27.61
CA TYR A 162 -17.19 -5.36 28.86
C TYR A 162 -17.83 -6.25 29.96
N GLU A 163 -18.83 -7.05 29.62
CA GLU A 163 -19.55 -7.92 30.58
C GLU A 163 -18.61 -8.96 31.21
N GLU A 164 -17.76 -9.58 30.37
CA GLU A 164 -16.76 -10.54 30.82
C GLU A 164 -15.71 -9.89 31.75
N VAL A 165 -15.30 -8.67 31.45
CA VAL A 165 -14.41 -7.88 32.31
C VAL A 165 -15.02 -7.64 33.68
N MET A 166 -16.28 -7.23 33.72
CA MET A 166 -16.95 -6.88 34.97
C MET A 166 -17.30 -8.11 35.81
N ALA A 167 -17.46 -9.28 35.19
CA ALA A 167 -17.64 -10.56 35.87
C ALA A 167 -16.33 -11.20 36.35
N GLY A 168 -15.19 -10.75 35.85
CA GLY A 168 -13.88 -11.33 36.10
C GLY A 168 -13.21 -10.90 37.44
N PRO A 169 -12.21 -11.64 37.91
CA PRO A 169 -11.54 -11.37 39.19
C PRO A 169 -10.69 -10.08 39.16
N ASP A 170 -10.30 -9.59 37.98
CA ASP A 170 -9.52 -8.36 37.81
C ASP A 170 -10.37 -7.13 37.40
N SER A 171 -11.70 -7.17 37.67
CA SER A 171 -12.65 -6.14 37.23
C SER A 171 -12.24 -4.72 37.63
N ASP A 172 -11.76 -4.53 38.88
CA ASP A 172 -11.33 -3.22 39.37
C ASP A 172 -10.15 -2.66 38.61
N LYS A 173 -9.15 -3.48 38.27
CA LYS A 173 -7.96 -3.08 37.50
C LYS A 173 -8.33 -2.71 36.06
N TRP A 174 -9.25 -3.48 35.48
CA TRP A 174 -9.76 -3.16 34.16
C TRP A 174 -10.62 -1.89 34.13
N LEU A 175 -11.44 -1.70 35.16
CA LEU A 175 -12.23 -0.48 35.31
C LEU A 175 -11.34 0.76 35.45
N GLU A 176 -10.24 0.66 36.20
CA GLU A 176 -9.24 1.73 36.30
C GLU A 176 -8.60 2.02 34.92
N ALA A 177 -8.23 0.99 34.17
CA ALA A 177 -7.68 1.14 32.82
C ALA A 177 -8.68 1.80 31.86
N MET A 178 -9.97 1.42 31.92
CA MET A 178 -11.03 2.06 31.13
C MET A 178 -11.23 3.52 31.52
N LYS A 179 -11.27 3.83 32.84
CA LYS A 179 -11.37 5.21 33.34
C LYS A 179 -10.19 6.07 32.88
N SER A 180 -8.99 5.53 32.89
CA SER A 180 -7.78 6.22 32.36
C SER A 180 -7.91 6.53 30.86
N GLN A 181 -8.44 5.59 30.07
CA GLN A 181 -8.68 5.82 28.63
C GLN A 181 -9.75 6.89 28.39
N ILE A 182 -10.87 6.84 29.14
CA ILE A 182 -11.94 7.86 29.07
C ILE A 182 -11.43 9.22 29.53
N GLY A 183 -10.61 9.27 30.59
CA GLY A 183 -9.95 10.49 31.05
C GLY A 183 -9.10 11.14 29.94
N SER A 184 -8.32 10.34 29.20
CA SER A 184 -7.54 10.83 28.06
C SER A 184 -8.41 11.35 26.90
N ILE A 185 -9.60 10.78 26.70
CA ILE A 185 -10.57 11.21 25.70
C ILE A 185 -11.17 12.56 26.07
N TYR A 186 -11.52 12.78 27.32
CA TYR A 186 -12.03 14.06 27.83
C TYR A 186 -10.94 15.14 27.86
N GLU A 187 -9.73 14.79 28.34
CA GLU A 187 -8.57 15.73 28.33
C GLU A 187 -8.26 16.28 26.93
N LYS A 188 -8.44 15.45 25.91
CA LYS A 188 -8.19 15.82 24.52
C LYS A 188 -9.44 16.34 23.78
N GLU A 189 -10.57 16.45 24.45
CA GLU A 189 -11.83 16.89 23.84
C GLU A 189 -12.17 16.12 22.54
N VAL A 190 -12.10 14.77 22.61
CA VAL A 190 -12.27 13.91 21.42
C VAL A 190 -13.68 13.99 20.87
N TRP A 191 -14.70 14.17 21.75
CA TRP A 191 -16.10 14.30 21.37
C TRP A 191 -16.91 15.24 22.24
N THR A 192 -18.08 15.63 21.75
CA THR A 192 -19.16 16.29 22.51
C THR A 192 -20.44 15.48 22.39
N LEU A 193 -21.25 15.45 23.44
CA LEU A 193 -22.56 14.78 23.39
C LEU A 193 -23.59 15.66 22.67
N THR A 194 -24.32 15.08 21.72
CA THR A 194 -25.35 15.76 20.91
C THR A 194 -26.43 14.79 20.50
N ASP A 195 -27.58 15.32 20.09
CA ASP A 195 -28.64 14.52 19.48
C ASP A 195 -28.18 14.02 18.11
N LEU A 196 -28.55 12.78 17.77
CA LEU A 196 -28.20 12.21 16.47
C LEU A 196 -29.07 12.86 15.37
N PRO A 197 -28.48 13.52 14.34
CA PRO A 197 -29.25 14.04 13.23
C PRO A 197 -30.01 12.93 12.47
N VAL A 198 -31.21 13.23 11.98
CA VAL A 198 -32.16 12.27 11.39
C VAL A 198 -31.53 11.48 10.21
N GLU A 199 -30.64 12.12 9.43
CA GLU A 199 -30.00 11.52 8.25
C GLU A 199 -28.65 10.87 8.55
N ARG A 200 -28.22 10.86 9.81
CA ARG A 200 -26.91 10.34 10.22
C ARG A 200 -27.05 9.05 11.01
N ARG A 201 -25.98 8.27 10.97
CA ARG A 201 -25.86 7.01 11.68
C ARG A 201 -24.71 7.06 12.66
N ALA A 202 -24.92 6.62 13.89
CA ALA A 202 -23.86 6.49 14.87
C ALA A 202 -23.06 5.22 14.63
N ILE A 203 -21.73 5.32 14.68
CA ILE A 203 -20.79 4.21 14.60
C ILE A 203 -20.80 3.51 15.99
N GLU A 204 -20.86 2.21 15.99
CA GLU A 204 -20.69 1.43 17.21
C GLU A 204 -19.21 1.40 17.63
N ASN A 205 -18.97 1.07 18.90
CA ASN A 205 -17.63 0.87 19.43
C ASN A 205 -17.54 -0.45 20.20
N LYS A 206 -16.32 -0.78 20.59
CA LYS A 206 -16.03 -1.91 21.50
C LYS A 206 -14.83 -1.57 22.38
N TRP A 207 -14.75 -2.20 23.54
CA TRP A 207 -13.54 -2.21 24.34
C TRP A 207 -12.60 -3.30 23.87
N ILE A 208 -11.30 -3.03 23.89
CA ILE A 208 -10.21 -4.00 23.70
C ILE A 208 -9.35 -3.96 24.95
N PHE A 209 -9.11 -5.13 25.52
CA PHE A 209 -8.38 -5.31 26.76
C PHE A 209 -7.05 -6.01 26.51
N LYS A 210 -5.98 -5.55 27.17
CA LYS A 210 -4.66 -6.16 27.04
C LYS A 210 -3.89 -6.12 28.35
N LYS A 211 -3.35 -7.27 28.75
CA LYS A 211 -2.41 -7.41 29.88
C LYS A 211 -0.97 -7.23 29.36
N LYS A 212 -0.14 -6.46 30.04
CA LYS A 212 1.31 -6.43 29.80
C LYS A 212 2.00 -7.13 30.95
N THR A 213 2.89 -8.06 30.63
CA THR A 213 3.65 -8.85 31.60
C THR A 213 5.12 -8.43 31.58
N ASP A 214 5.80 -8.65 32.72
CA ASP A 214 7.26 -8.57 32.83
C ASP A 214 7.95 -9.78 32.19
N ALA A 215 9.28 -9.85 32.33
CA ALA A 215 10.07 -10.97 31.83
C ALA A 215 9.77 -12.30 32.55
N ASP A 216 9.25 -12.23 33.78
CA ASP A 216 8.92 -13.38 34.62
C ASP A 216 7.47 -13.86 34.42
N GLY A 217 6.71 -13.16 33.57
CA GLY A 217 5.30 -13.50 33.25
C GLY A 217 4.27 -12.85 34.17
N ASN A 218 4.67 -12.00 35.14
CA ASN A 218 3.73 -11.33 36.02
C ASN A 218 3.05 -10.15 35.33
N VAL A 219 1.74 -9.99 35.48
CA VAL A 219 1.00 -8.87 34.90
C VAL A 219 1.39 -7.56 35.58
N THR A 220 2.00 -6.66 34.82
CA THR A 220 2.44 -5.35 35.31
C THR A 220 1.46 -4.22 34.98
N ILE A 221 0.75 -4.30 33.83
CA ILE A 221 -0.14 -3.24 33.38
C ILE A 221 -1.40 -3.85 32.75
N TYR A 222 -2.56 -3.34 33.15
CA TYR A 222 -3.85 -3.54 32.48
C TYR A 222 -4.10 -2.36 31.56
N LYS A 223 -4.38 -2.62 30.27
CA LYS A 223 -4.62 -1.57 29.29
C LYS A 223 -5.94 -1.80 28.59
N ALA A 224 -6.84 -0.82 28.63
CA ALA A 224 -8.10 -0.83 27.91
C ALA A 224 -8.07 0.22 26.80
N ARG A 225 -8.59 -0.10 25.61
CA ARG A 225 -8.77 0.84 24.51
C ARG A 225 -10.21 0.83 24.04
N LEU A 226 -10.78 2.00 23.89
CA LEU A 226 -12.05 2.18 23.22
C LEU A 226 -11.80 2.27 21.71
N VAL A 227 -12.44 1.38 20.94
CA VAL A 227 -12.20 1.21 19.50
C VAL A 227 -13.51 1.32 18.74
N ALA A 228 -13.61 2.25 17.78
CA ALA A 228 -14.75 2.35 16.89
C ALA A 228 -14.80 1.15 15.91
N LYS A 229 -16.01 0.70 15.57
CA LYS A 229 -16.20 -0.35 14.55
C LYS A 229 -16.11 0.25 13.14
N GLY A 230 -14.90 0.68 12.73
CA GLY A 230 -14.63 1.41 11.49
C GLY A 230 -15.03 0.66 10.21
N TYR A 231 -15.10 -0.66 10.24
CA TYR A 231 -15.60 -1.47 9.13
C TYR A 231 -17.07 -1.20 8.78
N ARG A 232 -17.79 -0.45 9.62
CA ARG A 232 -19.16 0.03 9.36
C ARG A 232 -19.20 1.40 8.70
N GLN A 233 -18.06 2.08 8.56
CA GLN A 233 -17.98 3.37 7.90
C GLN A 233 -18.22 3.25 6.40
N VAL A 234 -18.81 4.28 5.81
CA VAL A 234 -19.16 4.35 4.40
C VAL A 234 -18.26 5.35 3.69
N HIS A 235 -17.52 4.89 2.68
CA HIS A 235 -16.68 5.76 1.86
C HIS A 235 -17.52 6.84 1.14
N GLY A 236 -17.02 8.07 1.14
CA GLY A 236 -17.71 9.24 0.56
C GLY A 236 -18.77 9.88 1.48
N VAL A 237 -19.04 9.29 2.66
CA VAL A 237 -19.93 9.81 3.70
C VAL A 237 -19.20 10.02 5.02
N ASP A 238 -18.53 8.97 5.49
CA ASP A 238 -17.82 8.95 6.77
C ASP A 238 -16.32 9.21 6.61
N TYR A 239 -15.77 8.96 5.43
CA TYR A 239 -14.38 9.22 5.09
C TYR A 239 -14.18 9.27 3.57
N ASP A 240 -13.20 10.05 3.10
CA ASP A 240 -12.79 10.12 1.70
C ASP A 240 -11.45 9.41 1.47
N GLU A 241 -10.45 9.69 2.30
CA GLU A 241 -9.10 9.17 2.18
C GLU A 241 -8.65 8.52 3.50
N THR A 242 -8.03 7.35 3.38
CA THR A 242 -7.56 6.55 4.53
C THR A 242 -6.05 6.39 4.57
N PHE A 243 -5.36 6.56 3.42
CA PHE A 243 -3.94 6.33 3.33
C PHE A 243 -3.17 7.19 4.33
N SER A 244 -2.37 6.54 5.17
CA SER A 244 -1.39 7.15 6.08
C SER A 244 -0.01 6.58 5.77
N PRO A 245 1.00 7.44 5.57
CA PRO A 245 2.36 6.95 5.42
C PRO A 245 2.86 6.35 6.74
N VAL A 246 3.66 5.28 6.62
CA VAL A 246 4.40 4.65 7.74
C VAL A 246 5.86 4.56 7.33
N ALA A 247 6.78 4.79 8.26
CA ALA A 247 8.21 4.71 7.98
C ALA A 247 8.61 3.30 7.54
N LYS A 248 9.35 3.20 6.44
CA LYS A 248 9.84 1.90 5.97
C LYS A 248 10.97 1.40 6.87
N LEU A 249 10.99 0.10 7.16
CA LEU A 249 12.07 -0.52 7.96
C LEU A 249 13.46 -0.26 7.36
N LYS A 250 13.56 -0.21 6.03
CA LYS A 250 14.84 0.11 5.36
C LYS A 250 15.29 1.55 5.66
N SER A 251 14.37 2.50 5.80
CA SER A 251 14.69 3.88 6.20
C SER A 251 15.25 3.92 7.62
N VAL A 252 14.64 3.17 8.55
CA VAL A 252 15.13 3.03 9.92
C VAL A 252 16.54 2.44 9.94
N ARG A 253 16.80 1.38 9.16
CA ARG A 253 18.13 0.75 9.08
C ARG A 253 19.18 1.68 8.49
N ILE A 254 18.87 2.40 7.42
CA ILE A 254 19.77 3.41 6.83
C ILE A 254 20.12 4.47 7.86
N MET A 255 19.13 4.99 8.58
CA MET A 255 19.35 6.01 9.60
C MET A 255 20.19 5.50 10.78
N LEU A 256 19.98 4.25 11.21
CA LEU A 256 20.83 3.62 12.24
C LEU A 256 22.27 3.42 11.74
N ALA A 257 22.47 3.02 10.50
CA ALA A 257 23.80 2.88 9.89
C ALA A 257 24.55 4.22 9.84
N ILE A 258 23.84 5.30 9.44
CA ILE A 258 24.36 6.68 9.43
C ILE A 258 24.69 7.16 10.86
N ALA A 259 23.75 6.97 11.80
CA ALA A 259 23.93 7.36 13.18
C ALA A 259 25.11 6.64 13.86
N THR A 260 25.35 5.37 13.47
CA THR A 260 26.51 4.60 13.95
C THR A 260 27.81 5.16 13.42
N PHE A 261 27.86 5.47 12.13
CA PHE A 261 29.06 5.98 11.47
C PHE A 261 29.51 7.32 12.06
N TYR A 262 28.58 8.28 12.28
CA TYR A 262 28.84 9.61 12.83
C TYR A 262 28.78 9.67 14.36
N ASP A 263 28.46 8.54 15.03
CA ASP A 263 28.26 8.45 16.48
C ASP A 263 27.17 9.41 16.99
N TYR A 264 26.07 9.59 16.25
CA TYR A 264 24.94 10.44 16.65
C TYR A 264 24.26 9.91 17.91
N GLU A 265 23.74 10.82 18.72
CA GLU A 265 22.77 10.45 19.76
C GLU A 265 21.52 9.85 19.12
N ILE A 266 20.96 8.84 19.79
CA ILE A 266 19.75 8.15 19.35
C ILE A 266 18.82 8.08 20.56
N TRP A 267 17.64 8.68 20.45
CA TRP A 267 16.64 8.67 21.51
C TRP A 267 15.30 8.21 21.00
N LYS A 268 14.57 7.49 21.87
CA LYS A 268 13.22 7.03 21.60
C LYS A 268 12.22 7.79 22.46
N MET A 269 11.13 8.23 21.82
CA MET A 269 9.97 8.80 22.51
C MET A 269 8.70 8.05 22.08
N ASP A 270 7.72 7.99 22.97
CA ASP A 270 6.42 7.36 22.74
C ASP A 270 5.31 8.40 22.89
N VAL A 271 4.39 8.49 21.93
CA VAL A 271 3.26 9.43 21.97
C VAL A 271 2.06 8.73 22.60
N LYS A 272 1.67 9.19 23.79
CA LYS A 272 0.48 8.65 24.45
C LYS A 272 -0.77 8.95 23.63
N THR A 273 -1.56 7.90 23.33
CA THR A 273 -2.83 8.04 22.62
C THR A 273 -2.71 8.82 21.30
N ALA A 274 -1.74 8.45 20.45
CA ALA A 274 -1.39 9.17 19.22
C ALA A 274 -2.62 9.52 18.37
N PHE A 275 -3.50 8.57 18.08
CA PHE A 275 -4.67 8.77 17.23
C PHE A 275 -5.66 9.79 17.78
N LEU A 276 -5.77 9.93 19.11
CA LEU A 276 -6.65 10.93 19.73
C LEU A 276 -6.18 12.38 19.51
N ASN A 277 -5.01 12.60 18.93
CA ASN A 277 -4.51 13.95 18.61
C ASN A 277 -4.95 14.41 17.20
N GLY A 278 -5.33 13.47 16.30
CA GLY A 278 -5.73 13.80 14.93
C GLY A 278 -7.10 14.48 14.88
N PHE A 279 -7.22 15.58 14.12
CA PHE A 279 -8.51 16.22 13.87
C PHE A 279 -9.27 15.53 12.76
N LEU A 280 -10.59 15.43 12.93
CA LEU A 280 -11.51 14.96 11.89
C LEU A 280 -12.01 16.14 11.09
N LYS A 281 -12.11 15.98 9.78
CA LYS A 281 -12.73 16.94 8.86
C LYS A 281 -14.18 16.57 8.57
N GLU A 282 -14.49 15.29 8.73
CA GLU A 282 -15.79 14.69 8.50
C GLU A 282 -16.67 14.78 9.74
N GLU A 283 -17.95 14.86 9.55
CA GLU A 283 -18.92 14.89 10.63
C GLU A 283 -19.33 13.46 11.02
N LEU A 284 -18.75 12.94 12.10
CA LEU A 284 -18.92 11.57 12.58
C LEU A 284 -19.60 11.53 13.95
N TYR A 285 -20.46 10.53 14.09
CA TYR A 285 -21.18 10.25 15.31
C TYR A 285 -20.89 8.81 15.78
N MET A 286 -20.66 8.64 17.07
CA MET A 286 -20.38 7.34 17.69
C MET A 286 -21.31 7.13 18.89
N MET A 287 -21.74 5.90 19.11
CA MET A 287 -22.50 5.52 20.31
C MET A 287 -21.66 5.81 21.57
N GLN A 288 -22.31 6.15 22.67
CA GLN A 288 -21.61 6.26 23.94
C GLN A 288 -21.02 4.89 24.33
N PRO A 289 -19.82 4.86 24.96
CA PRO A 289 -19.17 3.59 25.29
C PRO A 289 -19.91 2.85 26.41
N GLU A 290 -19.97 1.54 26.26
CA GLU A 290 -20.55 0.65 27.27
C GLU A 290 -19.85 0.84 28.63
N GLY A 291 -20.64 0.97 29.69
CA GLY A 291 -20.16 1.25 31.05
C GLY A 291 -19.86 2.71 31.36
N PHE A 292 -19.92 3.61 30.34
CA PHE A 292 -19.64 5.05 30.47
C PHE A 292 -20.70 5.91 29.81
N VAL A 293 -21.92 5.44 29.72
CA VAL A 293 -23.07 6.20 29.24
C VAL A 293 -23.42 7.27 30.29
N ASP A 294 -23.55 8.53 29.88
CA ASP A 294 -24.00 9.59 30.77
C ASP A 294 -25.49 9.41 31.12
N PRO A 295 -25.84 9.22 32.38
CA PRO A 295 -27.23 8.99 32.77
C PRO A 295 -28.19 10.13 32.44
N LYS A 296 -27.67 11.37 32.34
CA LYS A 296 -28.49 12.54 32.02
C LYS A 296 -28.69 12.74 30.50
N ASN A 297 -27.87 12.10 29.70
CA ASN A 297 -27.83 12.22 28.25
C ASN A 297 -27.75 10.82 27.60
N ALA A 298 -28.46 9.83 28.14
CA ALA A 298 -28.34 8.44 27.69
C ALA A 298 -28.77 8.21 26.23
N ASP A 299 -29.65 9.04 25.71
CA ASP A 299 -30.15 9.06 24.34
C ASP A 299 -29.25 9.82 23.36
N LYS A 300 -28.26 10.56 23.86
CA LYS A 300 -27.32 11.30 23.01
C LYS A 300 -26.16 10.44 22.52
N VAL A 301 -25.56 10.90 21.42
CA VAL A 301 -24.38 10.28 20.79
C VAL A 301 -23.16 11.18 20.91
N CYS A 302 -21.98 10.57 20.79
CA CYS A 302 -20.70 11.28 20.75
C CYS A 302 -20.46 11.84 19.33
N LYS A 303 -20.52 13.17 19.15
CA LYS A 303 -20.04 13.82 17.94
C LYS A 303 -18.52 13.93 18.01
N LEU A 304 -17.81 13.21 17.14
CA LEU A 304 -16.36 13.15 17.14
C LEU A 304 -15.74 14.42 16.57
N GLN A 305 -14.82 15.04 17.29
CA GLN A 305 -14.02 16.19 16.85
C GLN A 305 -12.62 15.76 16.50
N ARG A 306 -12.14 14.69 17.15
CA ARG A 306 -10.85 14.07 16.90
C ARG A 306 -11.01 12.59 16.61
N SER A 307 -10.01 12.03 15.96
CA SER A 307 -10.02 10.62 15.63
C SER A 307 -9.92 9.74 16.88
N ILE A 308 -10.42 8.51 16.77
CA ILE A 308 -10.35 7.49 17.79
C ILE A 308 -9.84 6.20 17.15
N TYR A 309 -9.29 5.30 17.97
CA TYR A 309 -8.87 3.98 17.51
C TYR A 309 -10.01 3.27 16.77
N GLY A 310 -9.68 2.59 15.68
CA GLY A 310 -10.62 1.82 14.87
C GLY A 310 -11.32 2.59 13.74
N LEU A 311 -11.26 3.92 13.69
CA LEU A 311 -11.69 4.67 12.51
C LEU A 311 -10.70 4.44 11.37
N VAL A 312 -11.21 4.26 10.14
CA VAL A 312 -10.38 4.00 8.93
C VAL A 312 -9.41 5.15 8.61
N GLN A 313 -9.75 6.41 8.95
CA GLN A 313 -8.90 7.59 8.75
C GLN A 313 -8.08 7.99 9.97
N ALA A 314 -8.10 7.22 11.08
CA ALA A 314 -7.44 7.63 12.32
C ALA A 314 -5.93 7.84 12.16
N SER A 315 -5.23 6.90 11.52
CA SER A 315 -3.79 6.98 11.25
C SER A 315 -3.45 8.20 10.40
N ARG A 316 -4.26 8.47 9.36
CA ARG A 316 -4.08 9.63 8.48
C ARG A 316 -4.24 10.95 9.22
N SER A 317 -5.31 11.08 10.01
CA SER A 317 -5.59 12.29 10.80
C SER A 317 -4.45 12.58 11.79
N TRP A 318 -3.92 11.54 12.42
CA TRP A 318 -2.75 11.64 13.30
C TRP A 318 -1.49 12.07 12.52
N ASN A 319 -1.19 11.43 11.40
CA ASN A 319 -0.02 11.76 10.59
C ASN A 319 -0.06 13.21 10.10
N ILE A 320 -1.21 13.69 9.61
CA ILE A 320 -1.39 15.10 9.21
C ILE A 320 -1.10 16.04 10.37
N ARG A 321 -1.66 15.77 11.55
CA ARG A 321 -1.45 16.59 12.74
C ARG A 321 0.01 16.62 13.18
N PHE A 322 0.69 15.48 13.14
CA PHE A 322 2.11 15.39 13.46
C PHE A 322 2.96 16.17 12.46
N ASP A 323 2.72 15.99 11.16
CA ASP A 323 3.43 16.65 10.07
C ASP A 323 3.33 18.18 10.18
N GLU A 324 2.12 18.71 10.41
CA GLU A 324 1.90 20.15 10.63
C GLU A 324 2.72 20.68 11.80
N MET A 325 2.71 19.99 12.94
CA MET A 325 3.40 20.42 14.15
C MET A 325 4.92 20.36 13.99
N ILE A 326 5.44 19.29 13.40
CA ILE A 326 6.89 19.14 13.28
C ILE A 326 7.49 20.09 12.22
N LYS A 327 6.75 20.36 11.15
CA LYS A 327 7.10 21.39 10.16
C LYS A 327 7.07 22.80 10.76
N ALA A 328 6.10 23.10 11.63
CA ALA A 328 6.05 24.38 12.34
C ALA A 328 7.28 24.59 13.26
N PHE A 329 7.90 23.54 13.75
CA PHE A 329 9.18 23.62 14.49
C PHE A 329 10.41 23.77 13.57
N GLY A 330 10.23 23.76 12.26
CA GLY A 330 11.26 23.95 11.26
C GLY A 330 11.93 22.69 10.77
N PHE A 331 11.29 21.53 10.93
CA PHE A 331 11.70 20.31 10.23
C PHE A 331 11.24 20.35 8.77
N MET A 332 12.01 19.71 7.91
CA MET A 332 11.66 19.42 6.52
C MET A 332 11.44 17.92 6.37
N GLN A 333 10.35 17.55 5.75
CA GLN A 333 10.05 16.15 5.38
C GLN A 333 10.97 15.71 4.26
N THR A 334 11.50 14.48 4.33
CA THR A 334 12.37 13.96 3.28
C THR A 334 11.59 13.55 2.03
N TYR A 335 12.21 13.70 0.87
CA TYR A 335 11.65 13.23 -0.38
C TYR A 335 11.66 11.70 -0.43
N GLY A 336 10.55 11.08 -0.82
CA GLY A 336 10.44 9.63 -0.96
C GLY A 336 10.19 8.84 0.34
N GLU A 337 10.22 9.52 1.53
CA GLU A 337 9.89 8.91 2.83
C GLU A 337 9.15 9.91 3.74
N ALA A 338 7.84 9.84 3.70
CA ALA A 338 6.96 10.83 4.31
C ALA A 338 6.99 10.85 5.86
N CYS A 339 7.54 9.82 6.50
CA CYS A 339 7.65 9.71 7.95
C CYS A 339 9.06 10.00 8.47
N VAL A 340 9.97 10.48 7.62
CA VAL A 340 11.30 10.90 8.01
C VAL A 340 11.43 12.40 7.81
N TYR A 341 11.92 13.08 8.84
CA TYR A 341 12.09 14.52 8.87
C TYR A 341 13.53 14.87 9.23
N LYS A 342 14.04 15.95 8.66
CA LYS A 342 15.37 16.51 8.96
C LYS A 342 15.27 17.96 9.35
N LYS A 343 16.13 18.37 10.28
CA LYS A 343 16.36 19.76 10.65
C LYS A 343 17.85 20.03 10.70
N VAL A 344 18.30 21.05 9.98
CA VAL A 344 19.69 21.47 9.93
C VAL A 344 19.77 22.90 10.45
N SER A 345 20.71 23.16 11.37
CA SER A 345 20.97 24.48 11.95
C SER A 345 22.47 24.68 12.09
N GLY A 346 23.10 25.33 11.11
CA GLY A 346 24.56 25.41 11.03
C GLY A 346 25.18 24.01 10.88
N SER A 347 26.05 23.63 11.82
CA SER A 347 26.66 22.28 11.89
C SER A 347 25.83 21.25 12.64
N SER A 348 24.75 21.68 13.31
CA SER A 348 23.86 20.80 14.07
C SER A 348 22.82 20.20 13.15
N VAL A 349 22.64 18.88 13.23
CA VAL A 349 21.66 18.13 12.46
C VAL A 349 20.81 17.25 13.38
N ALA A 350 19.51 17.24 13.13
CA ALA A 350 18.58 16.34 13.78
C ALA A 350 17.69 15.65 12.76
N PHE A 351 17.51 14.36 12.93
CA PHE A 351 16.58 13.52 12.17
C PHE A 351 15.51 12.97 13.08
N LEU A 352 14.29 12.91 12.58
CA LEU A 352 13.16 12.37 13.29
C LEU A 352 12.46 11.36 12.39
N ILE A 353 12.20 10.17 12.91
CA ILE A 353 11.40 9.13 12.26
C ILE A 353 10.14 8.93 13.08
N LEU A 354 8.98 9.05 12.45
CA LEU A 354 7.69 8.72 13.05
C LEU A 354 7.27 7.32 12.60
N TYR A 355 7.04 6.43 13.55
CA TYR A 355 6.43 5.14 13.31
C TYR A 355 5.18 4.97 14.19
N VAL A 356 4.03 5.37 13.67
CA VAL A 356 2.74 5.43 14.36
C VAL A 356 2.79 6.30 15.62
N ASP A 357 3.09 5.72 16.79
CA ASP A 357 3.24 6.39 18.09
C ASP A 357 4.71 6.46 18.57
N ASP A 358 5.58 5.63 18.03
CA ASP A 358 7.02 5.65 18.30
C ASP A 358 7.73 6.76 17.50
N ILE A 359 8.54 7.55 18.18
CA ILE A 359 9.41 8.55 17.56
C ILE A 359 10.86 8.15 17.82
N LEU A 360 11.66 8.06 16.78
CA LEU A 360 13.10 7.91 16.86
C LEU A 360 13.74 9.25 16.50
N LEU A 361 14.48 9.83 17.45
CA LEU A 361 15.16 11.10 17.30
C LEU A 361 16.66 10.86 17.29
N MET A 362 17.37 11.37 16.28
CA MET A 362 18.83 11.20 16.11
C MET A 362 19.48 12.52 15.76
N GLY A 363 20.72 12.73 16.22
CA GLY A 363 21.46 13.94 15.84
C GLY A 363 22.81 14.05 16.55
N ASN A 364 23.55 15.10 16.20
CA ASN A 364 24.90 15.37 16.73
C ASN A 364 24.95 16.45 17.80
N ASP A 365 23.83 17.10 18.11
CA ASP A 365 23.74 18.20 19.05
C ASP A 365 22.68 17.95 20.13
N ILE A 366 23.13 17.67 21.36
CA ILE A 366 22.25 17.33 22.49
C ILE A 366 21.30 18.50 22.80
N VAL A 367 21.79 19.75 22.73
CA VAL A 367 20.98 20.94 23.05
C VAL A 367 19.81 21.07 22.05
N LEU A 368 20.11 20.89 20.76
CA LEU A 368 19.08 20.86 19.73
C LEU A 368 18.07 19.72 19.98
N LEU A 369 18.56 18.52 20.28
CA LEU A 369 17.71 17.35 20.53
C LEU A 369 16.82 17.53 21.76
N ASP A 370 17.33 18.12 22.87
CA ASP A 370 16.55 18.43 24.06
C ASP A 370 15.47 19.50 23.79
N SER A 371 15.78 20.50 22.95
CA SER A 371 14.79 21.48 22.52
C SER A 371 13.64 20.83 21.70
N ILE A 372 13.96 19.85 20.86
CA ILE A 372 12.97 19.09 20.10
C ILE A 372 12.10 18.25 21.03
N LYS A 373 12.70 17.54 22.00
CA LYS A 373 11.95 16.75 23.00
C LYS A 373 11.02 17.64 23.82
N ALA A 374 11.47 18.80 24.25
CA ALA A 374 10.63 19.75 24.97
C ALA A 374 9.45 20.24 24.13
N TYR A 375 9.68 20.53 22.85
CA TYR A 375 8.62 20.92 21.92
C TYR A 375 7.60 19.80 21.70
N LEU A 376 8.06 18.57 21.44
CA LEU A 376 7.19 17.41 21.27
C LEU A 376 6.35 17.15 22.53
N ASN A 377 6.97 17.27 23.72
CA ASN A 377 6.27 17.07 24.99
C ASN A 377 5.20 18.13 25.26
N LYS A 378 5.43 19.37 24.81
CA LYS A 378 4.46 20.45 24.87
C LYS A 378 3.30 20.27 23.89
N SER A 379 3.61 19.72 22.68
CA SER A 379 2.63 19.58 21.59
C SER A 379 1.77 18.33 21.71
N PHE A 380 2.37 17.27 22.25
CA PHE A 380 1.76 15.94 22.41
C PHE A 380 2.17 15.38 23.77
N SER A 381 1.30 14.66 24.44
CA SER A 381 1.69 13.96 25.68
C SER A 381 2.67 12.83 25.34
N THR A 382 3.97 13.14 25.33
CA THR A 382 5.02 12.18 25.00
C THR A 382 5.68 11.60 26.26
N LYS A 383 6.27 10.41 26.12
CA LYS A 383 7.13 9.80 27.12
C LYS A 383 8.53 9.67 26.54
N ASP A 384 9.52 10.28 27.15
CA ASP A 384 10.92 10.06 26.80
C ASP A 384 11.36 8.69 27.36
N LEU A 385 11.85 7.81 26.49
CA LEU A 385 12.32 6.48 26.83
C LEU A 385 13.85 6.39 26.84
N GLY A 386 14.54 7.53 26.59
CA GLY A 386 15.99 7.61 26.56
C GLY A 386 16.63 6.90 25.35
N GLU A 387 17.83 6.38 25.53
CA GLU A 387 18.51 5.57 24.51
C GLU A 387 17.73 4.29 24.27
N PRO A 388 17.37 3.96 23.01
CA PRO A 388 16.48 2.85 22.72
C PRO A 388 17.16 1.49 22.90
N ALA A 389 16.73 0.71 23.88
CA ALA A 389 17.07 -0.71 23.96
C ALA A 389 16.29 -1.54 22.92
N TYR A 390 15.12 -1.05 22.53
CA TYR A 390 14.25 -1.70 21.54
C TYR A 390 13.56 -0.68 20.63
N ILE A 391 13.46 -0.98 19.35
CA ILE A 391 12.62 -0.28 18.38
C ILE A 391 11.80 -1.32 17.59
N LEU A 392 10.48 -1.14 17.53
CA LEU A 392 9.59 -2.06 16.80
C LEU A 392 9.83 -3.54 17.14
N GLY A 393 10.05 -3.87 18.42
CA GLY A 393 10.36 -5.23 18.86
C GLY A 393 11.76 -5.76 18.49
N ILE A 394 12.58 -4.95 17.82
CA ILE A 394 13.97 -5.26 17.49
C ILE A 394 14.85 -4.76 18.61
N LYS A 395 15.65 -5.64 19.21
CA LYS A 395 16.63 -5.27 20.23
C LYS A 395 17.80 -4.54 19.57
N ILE A 396 18.19 -3.40 20.15
CA ILE A 396 19.35 -2.63 19.73
C ILE A 396 20.46 -2.88 20.74
N TYR A 397 21.61 -3.30 20.25
CA TYR A 397 22.87 -3.31 20.98
C TYR A 397 23.77 -2.23 20.40
N ARG A 398 24.33 -1.34 21.24
CA ARG A 398 25.20 -0.27 20.81
C ARG A 398 26.53 -0.33 21.57
N ASP A 399 27.65 -0.30 20.82
CA ASP A 399 28.99 -0.16 21.34
C ASP A 399 29.61 1.11 20.72
N ARG A 400 29.57 2.20 21.46
CA ARG A 400 30.08 3.51 20.98
C ARG A 400 31.59 3.50 20.83
N SER A 401 32.31 2.74 21.68
CA SER A 401 33.78 2.65 21.61
C SER A 401 34.26 2.05 20.30
N ARG A 402 33.49 1.12 19.75
CA ARG A 402 33.75 0.44 18.48
C ARG A 402 32.95 1.00 17.30
N ARG A 403 32.10 1.98 17.54
CA ARG A 403 31.12 2.52 16.56
C ARG A 403 30.31 1.41 15.91
N LEU A 404 29.70 0.55 16.74
CA LEU A 404 28.88 -0.56 16.28
C LEU A 404 27.45 -0.44 16.81
N ILE A 405 26.48 -0.76 15.93
CA ILE A 405 25.10 -1.06 16.32
C ILE A 405 24.75 -2.44 15.80
N GLY A 406 24.21 -3.30 16.68
CA GLY A 406 23.71 -4.63 16.34
C GLY A 406 22.19 -4.70 16.55
N LEU A 407 21.46 -5.20 15.56
CA LEU A 407 20.02 -5.42 15.61
C LEU A 407 19.73 -6.91 15.78
N SER A 408 18.91 -7.29 16.76
CA SER A 408 18.56 -8.68 17.05
C SER A 408 17.07 -8.85 17.36
N GLN A 409 16.55 -10.00 16.98
CA GLN A 409 15.19 -10.43 17.31
C GLN A 409 15.16 -11.74 18.12
N SER A 410 16.21 -12.02 18.92
CA SER A 410 16.33 -13.29 19.66
C SER A 410 15.08 -13.60 20.50
N THR A 411 14.56 -12.62 21.24
CA THR A 411 13.35 -12.77 22.07
C THR A 411 12.11 -13.08 21.23
N TYR A 412 11.95 -12.41 20.08
CA TYR A 412 10.86 -12.68 19.14
C TYR A 412 10.98 -14.08 18.55
N LEU A 413 12.19 -14.49 18.15
CA LEU A 413 12.44 -15.83 17.62
C LEU A 413 12.14 -16.93 18.65
N ASP A 414 12.43 -16.70 19.92
CA ASP A 414 12.05 -17.66 20.99
C ASP A 414 10.52 -17.79 21.12
N LYS A 415 9.78 -16.68 20.99
CA LYS A 415 8.31 -16.72 21.03
C LYS A 415 7.73 -17.51 19.87
N ILE A 416 8.16 -17.26 18.63
CA ILE A 416 7.67 -18.01 17.48
C ILE A 416 8.06 -19.48 17.51
N LEU A 417 9.27 -19.81 17.98
CA LEU A 417 9.72 -21.19 18.13
C LEU A 417 8.82 -21.95 19.15
N LYS A 418 8.51 -21.33 20.27
CA LYS A 418 7.57 -21.90 21.25
C LYS A 418 6.16 -22.04 20.66
N LYS A 419 5.65 -20.99 20.00
CA LYS A 419 4.30 -20.96 19.39
C LYS A 419 4.07 -22.11 18.41
N PHE A 420 5.10 -22.46 17.63
CA PHE A 420 5.02 -23.54 16.64
C PHE A 420 5.59 -24.87 17.17
N ASN A 421 5.81 -25.04 18.50
CA ASN A 421 6.37 -26.23 19.13
C ASN A 421 7.72 -26.64 18.53
N MET A 422 8.56 -25.65 18.15
CA MET A 422 9.87 -25.84 17.56
C MET A 422 11.03 -25.54 18.53
N ASP A 423 10.75 -25.11 19.75
CA ASP A 423 11.70 -24.77 20.79
C ASP A 423 12.56 -25.99 21.22
N GLN A 424 12.00 -27.21 21.19
CA GLN A 424 12.72 -28.46 21.45
C GLN A 424 13.24 -29.16 20.18
N SER A 425 13.01 -28.57 18.99
CA SER A 425 13.45 -29.17 17.73
C SER A 425 14.97 -29.20 17.58
N LYS A 426 15.49 -30.05 16.71
CA LYS A 426 16.92 -30.05 16.31
C LYS A 426 17.24 -28.74 15.59
N LYS A 427 18.45 -28.18 15.82
CA LYS A 427 18.96 -26.99 15.11
C LYS A 427 19.25 -27.33 13.65
N GLY A 428 18.79 -26.50 12.71
CA GLY A 428 19.06 -26.63 11.27
C GLY A 428 20.30 -25.85 10.83
N PHE A 429 20.93 -26.24 9.76
CA PHE A 429 22.13 -25.58 9.22
C PHE A 429 21.81 -24.65 8.06
N LEU A 430 20.74 -24.95 7.28
CA LEU A 430 20.33 -24.23 6.11
C LEU A 430 18.84 -23.92 6.18
N PRO A 431 18.40 -22.72 5.76
CA PRO A 431 16.97 -22.39 5.70
C PRO A 431 16.26 -23.13 4.55
N VAL A 432 16.96 -23.40 3.45
CA VAL A 432 16.50 -24.23 2.33
C VAL A 432 17.42 -25.45 2.24
N LEU A 433 16.85 -26.66 2.28
CA LEU A 433 17.62 -27.86 2.11
C LEU A 433 17.92 -28.10 0.62
N GLN A 434 19.14 -28.49 0.34
CA GLN A 434 19.58 -28.83 -1.02
C GLN A 434 18.75 -30.00 -1.58
N GLY A 435 18.29 -29.87 -2.82
CA GLY A 435 17.47 -30.88 -3.51
C GLY A 435 15.96 -30.85 -3.16
N VAL A 436 15.52 -30.04 -2.20
CA VAL A 436 14.08 -29.85 -1.94
C VAL A 436 13.51 -28.92 -3.00
N LYS A 437 12.59 -29.44 -3.80
CA LYS A 437 11.85 -28.70 -4.81
C LYS A 437 10.39 -28.64 -4.38
N LEU A 438 9.85 -27.43 -4.31
CA LEU A 438 8.45 -27.18 -3.96
C LEU A 438 7.66 -26.87 -5.23
N SER A 439 6.43 -27.39 -5.33
CA SER A 439 5.53 -27.11 -6.45
C SER A 439 4.06 -27.24 -6.04
N SER A 440 3.19 -26.63 -6.81
CA SER A 440 1.73 -26.73 -6.65
C SER A 440 1.19 -28.13 -6.88
N ALA A 441 1.94 -29.00 -7.58
CA ALA A 441 1.59 -30.42 -7.73
C ALA A 441 1.61 -31.20 -6.42
N GLN A 442 2.27 -30.68 -5.39
CA GLN A 442 2.30 -31.27 -4.03
C GLN A 442 1.11 -30.80 -3.17
N CYS A 443 0.32 -29.83 -3.64
CA CYS A 443 -0.82 -29.31 -2.88
C CYS A 443 -1.88 -30.39 -2.69
N PRO A 444 -2.54 -30.48 -1.52
CA PRO A 444 -3.56 -31.47 -1.23
C PRO A 444 -4.75 -31.33 -2.19
N THR A 445 -5.21 -32.50 -2.71
CA THR A 445 -6.35 -32.60 -3.61
C THR A 445 -7.47 -33.45 -3.05
N THR A 446 -7.19 -34.29 -2.03
CA THR A 446 -8.20 -35.09 -1.34
C THR A 446 -8.79 -34.34 -0.15
N ALA A 447 -10.02 -34.67 0.25
CA ALA A 447 -10.66 -34.02 1.40
C ALA A 447 -9.91 -34.32 2.69
N GLU A 448 -9.36 -35.53 2.84
CA GLU A 448 -8.61 -35.97 4.01
C GLU A 448 -7.31 -35.20 4.16
N ASP A 449 -6.55 -34.99 3.08
CA ASP A 449 -5.30 -34.19 3.13
C ASP A 449 -5.57 -32.71 3.42
N ILE A 450 -6.68 -32.16 2.89
CA ILE A 450 -7.10 -30.78 3.15
C ILE A 450 -7.47 -30.62 4.62
N GLU A 451 -8.25 -31.56 5.19
CA GLU A 451 -8.64 -31.54 6.59
C GLU A 451 -7.40 -31.64 7.51
N GLU A 452 -6.46 -32.55 7.21
CA GLU A 452 -5.23 -32.69 7.97
C GLU A 452 -4.37 -31.42 7.95
N MET A 453 -4.33 -30.72 6.81
CA MET A 453 -3.59 -29.47 6.69
C MET A 453 -4.32 -28.27 7.29
N SER A 454 -5.64 -28.33 7.45
CA SER A 454 -6.44 -27.23 7.99
C SER A 454 -6.11 -26.88 9.44
N VAL A 455 -5.67 -27.87 10.22
CA VAL A 455 -5.26 -27.69 11.63
C VAL A 455 -3.84 -27.14 11.77
N ILE A 456 -3.08 -27.07 10.68
CA ILE A 456 -1.70 -26.56 10.68
C ILE A 456 -1.71 -25.07 10.39
N PRO A 457 -1.21 -24.21 11.31
CA PRO A 457 -1.24 -22.77 11.14
C PRO A 457 -0.15 -22.29 10.16
N TYR A 458 -0.22 -22.74 8.90
CA TYR A 458 0.81 -22.48 7.88
C TYR A 458 1.00 -21.00 7.57
N ALA A 459 -0.09 -20.31 7.23
CA ALA A 459 -0.04 -18.90 6.88
C ALA A 459 0.47 -18.05 8.04
N LEU A 460 0.09 -18.42 9.27
CA LEU A 460 0.54 -17.78 10.49
C LEU A 460 2.06 -17.94 10.70
N ALA A 461 2.59 -19.14 10.46
CA ALA A 461 4.03 -19.40 10.56
C ALA A 461 4.80 -18.58 9.52
N ILE A 462 4.31 -18.51 8.27
CA ILE A 462 4.91 -17.68 7.21
C ILE A 462 4.91 -16.21 7.63
N GLY A 463 3.78 -15.65 8.08
CA GLY A 463 3.70 -14.26 8.53
C GLY A 463 4.69 -13.96 9.67
N SER A 464 4.79 -14.86 10.66
CA SER A 464 5.74 -14.71 11.77
C SER A 464 7.21 -14.73 11.31
N ILE A 465 7.57 -15.64 10.39
CA ILE A 465 8.94 -15.71 9.85
C ILE A 465 9.21 -14.50 8.93
N MET A 466 8.21 -14.05 8.18
CA MET A 466 8.31 -12.87 7.31
C MET A 466 8.67 -11.61 8.09
N TYR A 467 8.08 -11.41 9.27
CA TYR A 467 8.46 -10.29 10.13
C TYR A 467 9.95 -10.35 10.53
N ALA A 468 10.45 -11.53 10.95
CA ALA A 468 11.87 -11.72 11.25
C ALA A 468 12.75 -11.40 10.03
N MET A 469 12.36 -11.90 8.86
CA MET A 469 13.02 -11.68 7.58
C MET A 469 13.12 -10.18 7.23
N LEU A 470 12.02 -9.46 7.32
CA LEU A 470 11.97 -8.04 6.95
C LEU A 470 12.76 -7.14 7.91
N CYS A 471 12.83 -7.51 9.19
CA CYS A 471 13.47 -6.68 10.20
C CYS A 471 15.01 -6.84 10.24
N THR A 472 15.50 -8.08 10.41
CA THR A 472 16.92 -8.32 10.71
C THR A 472 17.51 -9.54 10.02
N ARG A 473 16.74 -10.34 9.26
CA ARG A 473 17.17 -11.65 8.75
C ARG A 473 17.09 -11.74 7.23
N PRO A 474 17.97 -11.02 6.50
CA PRO A 474 18.07 -11.14 5.05
C PRO A 474 18.40 -12.55 4.57
N ASP A 475 19.07 -13.34 5.38
CA ASP A 475 19.55 -14.70 5.11
C ASP A 475 18.43 -15.74 4.92
N VAL A 476 17.20 -15.48 5.40
CA VAL A 476 16.04 -16.36 5.16
C VAL A 476 15.12 -15.88 4.05
N ASN A 477 15.46 -14.75 3.38
CA ASN A 477 14.58 -14.10 2.43
C ASN A 477 14.17 -15.02 1.26
N LEU A 478 15.13 -15.70 0.63
CA LEU A 478 14.83 -16.67 -0.43
C LEU A 478 13.91 -17.80 0.07
N ALA A 479 14.22 -18.36 1.26
CA ALA A 479 13.44 -19.46 1.80
C ALA A 479 11.98 -19.07 2.05
N VAL A 480 11.74 -17.89 2.63
CA VAL A 480 10.41 -17.37 2.89
C VAL A 480 9.67 -17.05 1.60
N SER A 481 10.36 -16.47 0.59
CA SER A 481 9.78 -16.24 -0.74
C SER A 481 9.30 -17.54 -1.38
N LEU A 482 10.05 -18.63 -1.27
CA LEU A 482 9.67 -19.94 -1.82
C LEU A 482 8.44 -20.53 -1.13
N VAL A 483 8.45 -20.63 0.22
CA VAL A 483 7.32 -21.24 0.96
C VAL A 483 6.09 -20.34 0.96
N GLY A 484 6.26 -19.04 0.83
CA GLY A 484 5.17 -18.06 0.77
C GLY A 484 4.21 -18.25 -0.41
N ARG A 485 4.65 -18.91 -1.49
CA ARG A 485 3.86 -19.16 -2.70
C ARG A 485 2.65 -20.10 -2.46
N TYR A 486 2.74 -20.96 -1.43
CA TYR A 486 1.79 -22.05 -1.19
C TYR A 486 0.83 -21.77 -0.01
N GLN A 487 0.68 -20.52 0.43
CA GLN A 487 -0.13 -20.18 1.61
C GLN A 487 -1.62 -20.52 1.47
N SER A 488 -2.15 -20.49 0.24
CA SER A 488 -3.57 -20.76 -0.02
C SER A 488 -3.94 -22.24 0.07
N ASN A 489 -2.99 -23.15 -0.23
CA ASN A 489 -3.23 -24.60 -0.22
C ASN A 489 -1.91 -25.36 0.06
N PRO A 490 -1.36 -25.29 1.29
CA PRO A 490 -0.09 -25.90 1.61
C PRO A 490 -0.19 -27.42 1.79
N SER A 491 0.90 -28.16 1.48
CA SER A 491 1.07 -29.58 1.76
C SER A 491 1.97 -29.85 2.96
N LYS A 492 2.11 -31.11 3.34
CA LYS A 492 3.05 -31.56 4.40
C LYS A 492 4.50 -31.27 4.02
N GLU A 493 4.86 -31.33 2.73
CA GLU A 493 6.17 -31.00 2.21
C GLU A 493 6.46 -29.51 2.39
N HIS A 494 5.48 -28.66 2.05
CA HIS A 494 5.57 -27.21 2.27
C HIS A 494 5.74 -26.89 3.76
N TRP A 495 4.97 -27.55 4.65
CA TRP A 495 5.11 -27.40 6.10
C TRP A 495 6.48 -27.87 6.60
N THR A 496 7.02 -28.93 6.01
CA THR A 496 8.37 -29.41 6.35
C THR A 496 9.43 -28.39 5.97
N ALA A 497 9.28 -27.72 4.83
CA ALA A 497 10.17 -26.60 4.43
C ALA A 497 10.09 -25.43 5.43
N VAL A 498 8.90 -25.04 5.88
CA VAL A 498 8.73 -24.01 6.95
C VAL A 498 9.43 -24.45 8.24
N LYS A 499 9.23 -25.69 8.67
CA LYS A 499 9.94 -26.22 9.86
C LYS A 499 11.47 -26.17 9.71
N ASN A 500 12.02 -26.32 8.50
CA ASN A 500 13.46 -26.19 8.29
C ASN A 500 13.94 -24.76 8.46
N ILE A 501 13.16 -23.76 8.01
CA ILE A 501 13.44 -22.34 8.27
C ILE A 501 13.45 -22.07 9.77
N LEU A 502 12.46 -22.57 10.52
CA LEU A 502 12.38 -22.41 11.98
C LEU A 502 13.57 -23.07 12.69
N LYS A 503 14.02 -24.27 12.25
CA LYS A 503 15.23 -24.93 12.78
C LYS A 503 16.50 -24.13 12.52
N TYR A 504 16.61 -23.49 11.36
CA TYR A 504 17.71 -22.60 11.02
C TYR A 504 17.70 -21.34 11.88
N LEU A 505 16.53 -20.71 12.02
CA LEU A 505 16.35 -19.55 12.90
C LEU A 505 16.68 -19.90 14.36
N LYS A 506 16.29 -21.09 14.85
CA LYS A 506 16.69 -21.57 16.19
C LYS A 506 18.19 -21.66 16.36
N ARG A 507 18.93 -22.10 15.33
CA ARG A 507 20.38 -22.17 15.38
C ARG A 507 21.03 -20.79 15.44
N THR A 508 20.50 -19.85 14.68
CA THR A 508 21.09 -18.53 14.40
C THR A 508 20.40 -17.40 15.16
N LYS A 509 19.59 -17.69 16.18
CA LYS A 509 18.77 -16.70 16.89
C LYS A 509 19.59 -15.61 17.60
N GLU A 510 20.83 -15.94 18.01
CA GLU A 510 21.73 -15.01 18.71
C GLU A 510 22.56 -14.15 17.74
N MET A 511 22.37 -14.29 16.44
CA MET A 511 23.05 -13.44 15.46
C MET A 511 22.43 -12.07 15.40
N PHE A 512 23.28 -11.07 15.15
CA PHE A 512 22.92 -9.68 14.97
C PHE A 512 23.12 -9.26 13.52
N LEU A 513 22.23 -8.39 13.03
CA LEU A 513 22.52 -7.56 11.87
C LEU A 513 23.32 -6.36 12.36
N VAL A 514 24.58 -6.23 11.94
CA VAL A 514 25.54 -5.28 12.49
C VAL A 514 25.83 -4.17 11.50
N TYR A 515 25.88 -2.93 11.98
CA TYR A 515 26.37 -1.75 11.27
C TYR A 515 27.61 -1.23 11.97
N GLY A 516 28.63 -0.88 11.19
CA GLY A 516 29.90 -0.33 11.65
C GLY A 516 31.09 -1.01 11.00
N GLY A 517 32.26 -0.40 11.08
CA GLY A 517 33.53 -0.92 10.59
C GLY A 517 33.95 -0.46 9.20
N ASP A 518 33.09 0.27 8.45
CA ASP A 518 33.52 0.89 7.20
C ASP A 518 34.27 2.21 7.47
N GLU A 519 35.30 2.49 6.68
CA GLU A 519 36.04 3.76 6.73
C GLU A 519 35.29 4.88 6.00
N GLU A 520 34.49 4.51 4.99
CA GLU A 520 33.70 5.44 4.19
C GLU A 520 32.23 4.99 4.13
N LEU A 521 31.34 5.96 4.22
CA LEU A 521 29.90 5.72 4.17
C LEU A 521 29.43 5.66 2.71
N VAL A 522 29.61 4.51 2.09
CA VAL A 522 29.25 4.26 0.69
C VAL A 522 28.24 3.14 0.59
N VAL A 523 27.18 3.33 -0.19
CA VAL A 523 26.21 2.27 -0.48
C VAL A 523 26.72 1.36 -1.58
N LYS A 524 26.70 0.04 -1.32
CA LYS A 524 27.06 -1.01 -2.27
C LYS A 524 25.86 -1.90 -2.52
N GLY A 525 25.45 -2.08 -3.78
CA GLY A 525 24.36 -2.98 -4.18
C GLY A 525 24.90 -4.26 -4.81
N TYR A 526 24.31 -5.40 -4.44
CA TYR A 526 24.59 -6.71 -5.03
C TYR A 526 23.28 -7.27 -5.57
N VAL A 527 23.33 -7.80 -6.78
CA VAL A 527 22.16 -8.37 -7.47
C VAL A 527 22.54 -9.72 -8.07
N ASP A 528 21.59 -10.64 -8.04
CA ASP A 528 21.75 -11.99 -8.55
C ASP A 528 20.40 -12.53 -9.03
N ALA A 529 20.39 -13.49 -9.96
CA ALA A 529 19.22 -14.21 -10.38
C ALA A 529 19.42 -15.72 -10.37
N SER A 530 18.41 -16.46 -9.93
CA SER A 530 18.36 -17.90 -10.11
C SER A 530 17.44 -18.23 -11.29
N PHE A 531 18.04 -18.64 -12.42
CA PHE A 531 17.33 -18.92 -13.66
C PHE A 531 16.45 -20.17 -13.55
N ASP A 532 15.20 -20.11 -14.05
CA ASP A 532 14.25 -21.22 -14.19
C ASP A 532 14.07 -22.05 -12.91
N THR A 533 13.92 -21.36 -11.77
CA THR A 533 13.86 -22.05 -10.45
C THR A 533 12.45 -22.42 -10.01
N ASP A 534 11.41 -21.85 -10.59
CA ASP A 534 10.04 -22.18 -10.26
C ASP A 534 9.53 -23.34 -11.11
N LEU A 535 9.15 -24.44 -10.47
CA LEU A 535 8.68 -25.66 -11.17
C LEU A 535 7.27 -25.51 -11.75
N ASP A 536 6.48 -24.54 -11.27
CA ASP A 536 5.09 -24.41 -11.66
C ASP A 536 4.93 -23.57 -12.95
N ASP A 537 5.81 -22.56 -13.13
CA ASP A 537 5.69 -21.63 -14.27
C ASP A 537 7.02 -21.22 -14.91
N SER A 538 8.12 -21.94 -14.60
CA SER A 538 9.47 -21.72 -15.15
C SER A 538 10.00 -20.29 -15.01
N LYS A 539 9.54 -19.56 -14.02
CA LYS A 539 10.03 -18.20 -13.74
C LYS A 539 11.29 -18.22 -12.90
N SER A 540 12.13 -17.26 -13.19
CA SER A 540 13.38 -17.05 -12.46
C SER A 540 13.14 -16.30 -11.14
N GLN A 541 14.10 -16.33 -10.25
CA GLN A 541 14.08 -15.63 -8.97
C GLN A 541 15.09 -14.50 -8.98
N THR A 542 14.66 -13.28 -8.67
CA THR A 542 15.54 -12.13 -8.44
C THR A 542 15.96 -12.07 -6.96
N GLY A 543 17.23 -11.73 -6.70
CA GLY A 543 17.73 -11.37 -5.39
C GLY A 543 18.54 -10.07 -5.44
N TYR A 544 18.36 -9.18 -4.45
CA TYR A 544 19.28 -8.06 -4.26
C TYR A 544 19.52 -7.77 -2.78
N VAL A 545 20.67 -7.18 -2.48
CA VAL A 545 21.02 -6.65 -1.16
C VAL A 545 21.81 -5.35 -1.28
N TYR A 546 21.43 -4.34 -0.49
CA TYR A 546 22.17 -3.09 -0.36
C TYR A 546 22.82 -3.02 1.00
N ILE A 547 24.09 -2.69 1.01
CA ILE A 547 24.93 -2.61 2.21
C ILE A 547 25.35 -1.16 2.43
N LEU A 548 25.27 -0.69 3.66
CA LEU A 548 25.76 0.60 4.12
C LEU A 548 26.39 0.44 5.48
N ASN A 549 27.59 1.00 5.68
CA ASN A 549 28.37 0.87 6.91
C ASN A 549 28.48 -0.57 7.38
N GLY A 550 28.90 -1.48 6.47
CA GLY A 550 29.17 -2.90 6.74
C GLY A 550 27.93 -3.77 6.91
N GLY A 551 26.71 -3.24 6.99
CA GLY A 551 25.47 -3.97 7.22
C GLY A 551 24.43 -3.84 6.11
N ALA A 552 23.58 -4.87 5.94
CA ALA A 552 22.49 -4.85 4.99
C ALA A 552 21.41 -3.86 5.43
N VAL A 553 21.04 -2.90 4.56
CA VAL A 553 19.99 -1.89 4.81
C VAL A 553 18.73 -2.15 4.02
N SER A 554 18.83 -2.74 2.82
CA SER A 554 17.69 -3.16 2.00
C SER A 554 17.98 -4.46 1.30
N TRP A 555 16.97 -5.32 1.15
CA TRP A 555 17.07 -6.61 0.45
C TRP A 555 15.74 -7.08 -0.05
N CYS A 556 15.77 -7.91 -1.09
CA CYS A 556 14.59 -8.58 -1.62
C CYS A 556 14.98 -9.93 -2.22
N SER A 557 14.06 -10.87 -2.20
CA SER A 557 14.09 -12.05 -3.04
C SER A 557 12.67 -12.29 -3.56
N CYS A 558 12.46 -12.12 -4.85
CA CYS A 558 11.15 -12.20 -5.47
C CYS A 558 11.17 -12.99 -6.78
N LYS A 559 10.05 -13.63 -7.10
CA LYS A 559 9.86 -14.31 -8.38
C LYS A 559 9.66 -13.27 -9.48
N GLN A 560 10.37 -13.42 -10.60
CA GLN A 560 10.22 -12.54 -11.75
C GLN A 560 8.80 -12.60 -12.34
N SER A 561 8.34 -11.49 -12.86
CA SER A 561 6.97 -11.39 -13.40
C SER A 561 6.80 -12.12 -14.72
N VAL A 562 7.89 -12.28 -15.50
CA VAL A 562 7.91 -12.91 -16.81
C VAL A 562 8.81 -14.14 -16.84
N VAL A 563 8.56 -15.05 -17.78
CA VAL A 563 9.48 -16.14 -18.11
C VAL A 563 10.50 -15.60 -19.08
N VAL A 564 11.76 -15.91 -18.85
CA VAL A 564 12.90 -15.50 -19.70
C VAL A 564 13.55 -16.71 -20.34
N GLY A 565 14.17 -16.53 -21.51
CA GLY A 565 14.73 -17.62 -22.31
C GLY A 565 16.18 -17.98 -21.94
N SER A 566 16.83 -17.22 -21.08
CA SER A 566 18.23 -17.45 -20.72
C SER A 566 18.60 -16.91 -19.32
N ALA A 567 19.63 -17.45 -18.72
CA ALA A 567 20.19 -16.92 -17.47
C ALA A 567 20.63 -15.46 -17.61
N CYS A 568 21.16 -15.07 -18.79
CA CYS A 568 21.54 -13.68 -19.06
C CYS A 568 20.37 -12.71 -19.00
N GLU A 569 19.21 -13.09 -19.54
CA GLU A 569 17.97 -12.29 -19.43
C GLU A 569 17.46 -12.24 -17.99
N ALA A 570 17.52 -13.37 -17.25
CA ALA A 570 17.15 -13.40 -15.84
C ALA A 570 17.98 -12.42 -15.01
N GLU A 571 19.29 -12.43 -15.23
CA GLU A 571 20.24 -11.52 -14.57
C GLU A 571 19.99 -10.04 -14.96
N TYR A 572 19.70 -9.79 -16.22
CA TYR A 572 19.36 -8.45 -16.68
C TYR A 572 18.07 -7.93 -16.04
N MET A 573 17.06 -8.78 -15.91
CA MET A 573 15.82 -8.46 -15.20
C MET A 573 16.07 -8.18 -13.72
N ALA A 574 16.91 -9.01 -13.07
CA ALA A 574 17.29 -8.80 -11.68
C ALA A 574 18.06 -7.48 -11.50
N ALA A 575 18.99 -7.16 -12.41
CA ALA A 575 19.71 -5.90 -12.41
C ALA A 575 18.78 -4.70 -12.54
N SER A 576 17.73 -4.79 -13.38
CA SER A 576 16.71 -3.75 -13.52
C SER A 576 15.90 -3.56 -12.22
N GLU A 577 15.46 -4.63 -11.57
CA GLU A 577 14.75 -4.56 -10.28
C GLU A 577 15.66 -3.98 -9.18
N GLY A 578 16.92 -4.42 -9.12
CA GLY A 578 17.91 -3.84 -8.22
C GLY A 578 18.13 -2.36 -8.48
N ALA A 579 18.25 -1.93 -9.75
CA ALA A 579 18.42 -0.52 -10.10
C ALA A 579 17.26 0.37 -9.63
N HIS A 580 16.04 -0.10 -9.65
CA HIS A 580 14.89 0.64 -9.09
C HIS A 580 15.08 0.90 -7.58
N GLU A 581 15.52 -0.10 -6.83
CA GLU A 581 15.81 0.08 -5.41
C GLU A 581 17.02 1.02 -5.20
N ALA A 582 18.07 0.91 -6.04
CA ALA A 582 19.23 1.80 -5.98
C ALA A 582 18.84 3.28 -6.13
N VAL A 583 17.95 3.58 -7.08
CA VAL A 583 17.45 4.95 -7.29
C VAL A 583 16.78 5.48 -6.02
N TRP A 584 15.89 4.69 -5.41
CA TRP A 584 15.23 5.11 -4.19
C TRP A 584 16.21 5.32 -3.03
N VAL A 585 17.16 4.39 -2.81
CA VAL A 585 18.17 4.52 -1.76
C VAL A 585 19.02 5.76 -2.00
N LYS A 586 19.47 5.98 -3.24
CA LYS A 586 20.27 7.15 -3.62
C LYS A 586 19.53 8.46 -3.38
N GLU A 587 18.28 8.58 -3.82
CA GLU A 587 17.47 9.77 -3.61
C GLU A 587 17.28 10.06 -2.11
N PHE A 588 16.97 9.03 -1.33
CA PHE A 588 16.78 9.15 0.10
C PHE A 588 18.04 9.63 0.82
N ILE A 589 19.20 8.98 0.59
CA ILE A 589 20.46 9.38 1.23
C ILE A 589 20.96 10.75 0.76
N THR A 590 20.73 11.11 -0.50
CA THR A 590 21.08 12.42 -1.04
C THR A 590 20.25 13.51 -0.37
N ASP A 591 18.96 13.28 -0.20
CA ASP A 591 18.08 14.22 0.47
C ASP A 591 18.42 14.38 1.96
N LEU A 592 18.88 13.34 2.65
CA LEU A 592 19.37 13.47 4.04
C LEU A 592 20.51 14.49 4.14
N GLY A 593 21.37 14.58 3.14
CA GLY A 593 22.42 15.61 3.03
C GLY A 593 23.61 15.40 3.97
N VAL A 594 23.78 14.21 4.54
CA VAL A 594 24.87 13.90 5.51
C VAL A 594 25.90 12.92 4.96
N ILE A 595 25.64 12.32 3.78
CA ILE A 595 26.59 11.42 3.13
C ILE A 595 27.35 12.17 2.04
N PRO A 596 28.68 12.32 2.14
CA PRO A 596 29.49 12.94 1.10
C PRO A 596 29.32 12.17 -0.22
N ASN A 597 29.28 12.91 -1.35
CA ASN A 597 29.18 12.32 -2.69
C ASN A 597 27.95 11.41 -2.96
N ALA A 598 26.89 11.49 -2.12
CA ALA A 598 25.67 10.69 -2.28
C ALA A 598 24.99 10.87 -3.65
N SER A 599 25.18 12.02 -4.30
CA SER A 599 24.67 12.32 -5.65
C SER A 599 25.44 11.60 -6.78
N GLY A 600 26.66 11.08 -6.49
CA GLY A 600 27.46 10.32 -7.44
C GLY A 600 26.80 9.02 -7.90
N PRO A 601 27.37 8.30 -8.88
CA PRO A 601 26.87 7.00 -9.31
C PRO A 601 26.99 5.97 -8.18
N MET A 602 25.94 5.16 -7.98
CA MET A 602 25.94 4.06 -7.04
C MET A 602 26.46 2.81 -7.73
N THR A 603 27.38 2.07 -7.08
CA THR A 603 27.91 0.84 -7.63
C THR A 603 26.96 -0.33 -7.38
N LEU A 604 26.59 -1.00 -8.47
CA LEU A 604 25.80 -2.23 -8.47
C LEU A 604 26.67 -3.38 -8.97
N PHE A 605 26.87 -4.39 -8.13
CA PHE A 605 27.65 -5.59 -8.43
C PHE A 605 26.73 -6.71 -8.88
N TYR A 606 27.02 -7.32 -10.02
CA TYR A 606 26.44 -8.57 -10.51
C TYR A 606 27.45 -9.30 -11.38
N ASP A 607 27.37 -10.62 -11.45
CA ASP A 607 28.46 -11.47 -11.96
C ASP A 607 28.30 -11.82 -13.45
N ASN A 608 27.13 -11.57 -14.05
CA ASN A 608 26.86 -11.93 -15.44
C ASN A 608 27.37 -10.87 -16.42
N THR A 609 28.50 -11.16 -17.09
CA THR A 609 29.11 -10.26 -18.08
C THR A 609 28.20 -10.00 -19.29
N GLY A 610 27.39 -10.98 -19.70
CA GLY A 610 26.41 -10.81 -20.78
C GLY A 610 25.32 -9.81 -20.41
N ALA A 611 24.78 -9.89 -19.19
CA ALA A 611 23.80 -8.92 -18.68
C ALA A 611 24.44 -7.51 -18.55
N ILE A 612 25.72 -7.42 -18.17
CA ILE A 612 26.45 -6.14 -18.15
C ILE A 612 26.57 -5.56 -19.57
N ALA A 613 26.87 -6.39 -20.56
CA ALA A 613 26.95 -5.93 -21.95
C ALA A 613 25.60 -5.46 -22.46
N LEU A 614 24.51 -6.23 -22.20
CA LEU A 614 23.15 -5.84 -22.54
C LEU A 614 22.74 -4.50 -21.90
N ALA A 615 23.11 -4.27 -20.63
CA ALA A 615 22.82 -3.02 -19.95
C ALA A 615 23.58 -1.81 -20.52
N LYS A 616 24.68 -2.03 -21.24
CA LYS A 616 25.51 -1.02 -21.88
C LYS A 616 25.19 -0.81 -23.36
N GLU A 617 24.43 -1.72 -23.98
CA GLU A 617 24.12 -1.63 -25.41
C GLU A 617 23.18 -0.45 -25.73
N PRO A 618 23.55 0.45 -26.70
CA PRO A 618 22.69 1.54 -27.13
C PRO A 618 21.32 1.09 -27.65
N SER A 619 21.26 -0.10 -28.28
CA SER A 619 20.02 -0.68 -28.81
C SER A 619 18.93 -0.95 -27.76
N VAL A 620 19.31 -1.18 -26.51
CA VAL A 620 18.36 -1.35 -25.39
C VAL A 620 17.79 0.00 -24.97
N ILE A 621 18.63 1.01 -24.91
CA ILE A 621 18.25 2.40 -24.64
C ILE A 621 17.27 2.89 -25.69
N ASP A 622 17.53 2.64 -26.97
CA ASP A 622 16.66 3.00 -28.07
C ASP A 622 15.29 2.31 -27.96
N ARG A 623 15.23 1.02 -27.57
CA ARG A 623 13.98 0.31 -27.33
C ARG A 623 13.20 0.89 -26.15
N VAL A 624 13.87 1.27 -25.07
CA VAL A 624 13.23 1.96 -23.95
C VAL A 624 12.66 3.29 -24.40
N LEU A 625 13.43 4.10 -25.12
CA LEU A 625 12.98 5.39 -25.63
C LEU A 625 11.80 5.27 -26.61
N GLN A 626 11.79 4.25 -27.46
CA GLN A 626 10.69 3.98 -28.40
C GLN A 626 9.42 3.51 -27.70
N SER A 627 9.54 2.83 -26.56
CA SER A 627 8.40 2.34 -25.78
C SER A 627 7.70 3.42 -24.95
N LEU A 628 8.29 4.60 -24.83
CA LEU A 628 7.75 5.68 -24.01
C LEU A 628 6.43 6.26 -24.57
N PRO A 629 5.50 6.66 -23.70
CA PRO A 629 4.27 7.33 -24.11
C PRO A 629 4.53 8.60 -24.94
N PRO A 630 3.59 9.01 -25.81
CA PRO A 630 3.73 10.22 -26.63
C PRO A 630 4.01 11.50 -25.86
N SER A 631 3.70 11.56 -24.57
CA SER A 631 4.03 12.68 -23.68
C SER A 631 5.53 12.91 -23.50
N TYR A 632 6.36 11.87 -23.71
CA TYR A 632 7.82 11.95 -23.63
C TYR A 632 8.48 12.27 -24.97
N LYS A 633 7.73 12.55 -26.03
CA LYS A 633 8.27 12.80 -27.37
C LYS A 633 9.33 13.92 -27.41
N SER A 634 9.14 14.98 -26.65
CA SER A 634 10.10 16.08 -26.53
C SER A 634 11.38 15.63 -25.84
N PHE A 635 11.26 14.80 -24.82
CA PHE A 635 12.41 14.21 -24.12
C PHE A 635 13.20 13.28 -25.04
N VAL A 636 12.53 12.34 -25.74
CA VAL A 636 13.18 11.40 -26.68
C VAL A 636 13.91 12.16 -27.81
N MET A 637 13.26 13.18 -28.36
CA MET A 637 13.86 13.99 -29.40
C MET A 637 15.12 14.71 -28.90
N ASN A 638 15.07 15.27 -27.69
CA ASN A 638 16.19 15.98 -27.07
C ASN A 638 17.35 15.02 -26.72
N TYR A 639 17.03 13.84 -26.22
CA TYR A 639 18.00 12.78 -25.93
C TYR A 639 18.79 12.38 -27.20
N ASN A 640 18.06 12.10 -28.29
CA ASN A 640 18.66 11.67 -29.56
C ASN A 640 19.43 12.80 -30.24
N MET A 641 18.95 14.07 -30.17
CA MET A 641 19.63 15.21 -30.77
C MET A 641 20.94 15.57 -30.07
N GLN A 642 21.07 15.32 -28.78
CA GLN A 642 22.27 15.58 -28.01
C GLN A 642 23.29 14.44 -28.05
N GLY A 643 22.96 13.32 -28.73
CA GLY A 643 23.85 12.16 -28.85
C GLY A 643 24.29 11.61 -27.49
N MET A 644 23.38 11.62 -26.51
CA MET A 644 23.73 11.23 -25.14
C MET A 644 23.99 9.73 -25.05
N ASP A 645 25.23 9.36 -24.82
CA ASP A 645 25.60 7.98 -24.45
C ASP A 645 25.49 7.84 -22.94
N LYS A 646 24.33 7.35 -22.48
CA LYS A 646 23.98 7.23 -21.08
C LYS A 646 23.72 5.77 -20.72
N THR A 647 24.04 5.41 -19.50
CA THR A 647 23.67 4.11 -18.96
C THR A 647 22.15 4.06 -18.65
N ILE A 648 21.57 2.85 -18.60
CA ILE A 648 20.15 2.69 -18.27
C ILE A 648 19.74 3.38 -16.97
N PRO A 649 20.49 3.29 -15.84
CA PRO A 649 20.18 4.03 -14.63
C PRO A 649 20.14 5.56 -14.82
N GLU A 650 21.07 6.11 -15.60
CA GLU A 650 21.09 7.54 -15.89
C GLU A 650 19.88 7.94 -16.75
N LEU A 651 19.52 7.11 -17.74
CA LEU A 651 18.32 7.30 -18.54
C LEU A 651 17.05 7.32 -17.67
N PHE A 652 16.92 6.39 -16.72
CA PHE A 652 15.79 6.37 -15.80
C PHE A 652 15.74 7.60 -14.90
N ALA A 653 16.87 8.08 -14.40
CA ALA A 653 16.93 9.33 -13.64
C ALA A 653 16.46 10.54 -14.47
N MET A 654 16.88 10.60 -15.74
CA MET A 654 16.46 11.64 -16.67
C MET A 654 14.97 11.55 -17.03
N LEU A 655 14.44 10.34 -17.22
CA LEU A 655 13.01 10.09 -17.46
C LEU A 655 12.14 10.52 -16.28
N LYS A 656 12.60 10.27 -15.07
CA LYS A 656 11.91 10.68 -13.85
C LYS A 656 11.89 12.22 -13.71
N ALA A 657 12.98 12.89 -14.06
CA ALA A 657 13.02 14.35 -14.11
C ALA A 657 12.05 14.91 -15.18
N ALA A 658 12.05 14.31 -16.38
CA ALA A 658 11.14 14.67 -17.45
C ALA A 658 9.67 14.44 -17.08
N GLU A 659 9.35 13.38 -16.35
CA GLU A 659 8.01 13.11 -15.83
C GLU A 659 7.50 14.22 -14.90
N VAL A 660 8.37 14.75 -14.04
CA VAL A 660 8.06 15.88 -13.16
C VAL A 660 7.74 17.13 -13.96
N GLU A 661 8.49 17.40 -15.01
CA GLU A 661 8.25 18.55 -15.90
C GLU A 661 6.98 18.39 -16.72
N ILE A 662 6.74 17.22 -17.30
CA ILE A 662 5.50 16.88 -18.01
C ILE A 662 4.28 17.03 -17.08
N LYS A 663 4.37 16.59 -15.84
CA LYS A 663 3.32 16.78 -14.82
C LYS A 663 3.10 18.26 -14.49
N LYS A 664 4.15 19.07 -14.40
CA LYS A 664 4.04 20.52 -14.16
C LYS A 664 3.39 21.24 -15.35
N GLU A 665 3.78 20.94 -16.58
CA GLU A 665 3.16 21.51 -17.78
C GLU A 665 1.67 21.16 -17.86
N HIS A 666 1.28 19.94 -17.54
CA HIS A 666 -0.12 19.55 -17.46
C HIS A 666 -0.90 20.30 -16.37
N GLN A 667 -0.29 20.57 -15.22
CA GLN A 667 -0.93 21.39 -14.15
C GLN A 667 -1.13 22.84 -14.61
N VAL A 668 -0.15 23.44 -15.28
CA VAL A 668 -0.26 24.80 -15.81
C VAL A 668 -1.34 24.91 -16.89
N LEU A 669 -1.47 23.91 -17.76
CA LEU A 669 -2.52 23.85 -18.78
C LEU A 669 -3.92 23.71 -18.16
N MET A 670 -4.06 23.01 -17.03
CA MET A 670 -5.32 22.86 -16.31
C MET A 670 -5.72 24.15 -15.59
N VAL A 671 -4.78 24.90 -15.00
CA VAL A 671 -5.04 26.20 -14.36
C VAL A 671 -5.50 27.22 -15.42
N ASN A 672 -4.93 27.24 -16.61
CA ASN A 672 -5.35 28.13 -17.68
C ASN A 672 -6.74 27.79 -18.25
N LYS A 673 -7.17 26.51 -18.23
CA LYS A 673 -8.53 26.10 -18.63
C LYS A 673 -9.59 26.48 -17.60
N THR A 674 -9.29 26.48 -16.31
CA THR A 674 -10.21 26.89 -15.26
C THR A 674 -10.43 28.41 -15.23
N ALA A 675 -9.46 29.23 -15.65
CA ALA A 675 -9.60 30.67 -15.74
C ALA A 675 -10.54 31.14 -16.88
N SER A 676 -10.78 30.32 -17.91
CA SER A 676 -11.64 30.65 -19.05
C SER A 676 -13.14 30.42 -18.84
N PHE A 677 -13.56 29.75 -17.73
CA PHE A 677 -14.99 29.42 -17.48
C PHE A 677 -15.74 30.33 -16.53
N LYS A 678 -15.13 31.44 -16.04
CA LYS A 678 -15.83 32.42 -15.19
C LYS A 678 -16.01 33.73 -15.91
N LYS A 679 -16.87 33.80 -16.94
CA LYS A 679 -17.55 35.04 -17.37
C LYS A 679 -18.81 34.70 -18.15
N LYS A 680 -19.93 34.53 -17.46
CA LYS A 680 -21.28 34.86 -17.93
C LYS A 680 -22.14 35.23 -16.72
N GLY A 681 -22.21 36.48 -16.45
CA GLY A 681 -23.17 37.09 -15.54
C GLY A 681 -23.43 38.53 -15.96
N LYS A 682 -24.67 38.83 -16.29
CA LYS A 682 -25.21 40.04 -16.89
C LYS A 682 -24.94 41.31 -16.07
N GLY A 683 -24.70 42.45 -16.74
CA GLY A 683 -24.85 43.76 -16.14
C GLY A 683 -24.51 44.91 -17.12
N LYS A 684 -25.53 45.55 -17.66
CA LYS A 684 -25.43 46.77 -18.47
C LYS A 684 -24.87 47.94 -17.66
N LYS A 685 -23.94 48.74 -18.21
CA LYS A 685 -24.12 50.21 -18.37
C LYS A 685 -22.93 50.84 -19.11
N LYS A 686 -23.31 51.88 -19.86
CA LYS A 686 -22.53 52.71 -20.78
C LYS A 686 -21.43 53.52 -20.09
N GLY A 687 -20.36 53.82 -20.84
CA GLY A 687 -19.39 54.86 -20.55
C GLY A 687 -18.30 54.94 -21.60
N ASN A 688 -18.37 55.91 -22.50
CA ASN A 688 -17.34 56.32 -23.46
C ASN A 688 -16.05 56.73 -22.74
N PHE A 689 -14.89 56.41 -23.29
CA PHE A 689 -13.82 57.39 -23.59
C PHE A 689 -12.69 56.80 -24.43
N LYS A 690 -12.24 57.64 -25.37
CA LYS A 690 -11.26 57.69 -26.43
C LYS A 690 -9.95 56.91 -26.33
N LYS A 691 -9.59 56.36 -27.52
CA LYS A 691 -8.29 56.25 -28.25
C LYS A 691 -7.01 56.61 -27.52
N ASN A 692 -6.02 55.71 -27.65
CA ASN A 692 -4.74 56.02 -28.31
C ASN A 692 -4.03 54.77 -28.83
N ASN A 693 -3.53 54.89 -30.06
CA ASN A 693 -2.77 53.90 -30.82
C ASN A 693 -1.37 53.73 -30.28
N LYS A 694 -0.82 52.49 -30.33
CA LYS A 694 0.54 52.23 -30.80
C LYS A 694 0.66 50.82 -31.38
N HIS A 695 1.18 50.75 -32.57
CA HIS A 695 1.48 49.59 -33.38
C HIS A 695 2.51 48.66 -32.73
N VAL A 696 2.30 47.33 -32.77
CA VAL A 696 3.35 46.33 -32.96
C VAL A 696 2.77 45.18 -33.79
N ALA A 697 3.54 44.69 -34.73
CA ALA A 697 3.21 43.85 -35.86
C ALA A 697 2.51 42.52 -35.56
N ALA A 698 1.57 42.17 -36.41
CA ALA A 698 0.87 40.90 -36.44
C ALA A 698 1.73 39.83 -37.13
N GLN A 699 1.90 38.68 -36.47
CA GLN A 699 2.30 37.44 -37.15
C GLN A 699 1.04 36.72 -37.66
N GLU A 700 1.05 36.42 -38.95
CA GLU A 700 -0.02 35.79 -39.71
C GLU A 700 -0.32 34.37 -39.19
N LYS A 701 -1.56 34.10 -38.83
CA LYS A 701 -2.11 32.77 -38.63
C LYS A 701 -2.44 32.18 -40.00
N LYS A 702 -1.81 31.04 -40.36
CA LYS A 702 -2.19 30.23 -41.52
C LYS A 702 -3.64 29.77 -41.42
N PRO A 703 -4.44 29.86 -42.50
CA PRO A 703 -5.83 29.45 -42.51
C PRO A 703 -5.94 27.90 -42.47
N LYS A 704 -6.91 27.39 -41.70
CA LYS A 704 -7.29 25.97 -41.73
C LYS A 704 -7.82 25.62 -43.11
N SER A 705 -7.25 24.61 -43.76
CA SER A 705 -7.65 24.12 -45.07
C SER A 705 -9.11 23.71 -45.09
N GLY A 706 -9.92 24.35 -45.95
CA GLY A 706 -11.27 23.94 -46.30
C GLY A 706 -11.27 22.67 -47.16
N PRO A 707 -12.45 22.10 -47.48
CA PRO A 707 -12.55 20.92 -48.35
C PRO A 707 -11.94 21.26 -49.74
N LYS A 708 -11.19 20.30 -50.29
CA LYS A 708 -10.65 20.43 -51.67
C LYS A 708 -11.83 20.57 -52.64
N PRO A 709 -11.66 21.29 -53.79
CA PRO A 709 -12.73 21.50 -54.76
C PRO A 709 -13.39 20.24 -55.27
N GLU A 710 -12.71 19.10 -55.26
CA GLU A 710 -13.17 17.80 -55.72
C GLU A 710 -13.86 16.96 -54.63
N THR A 711 -13.95 17.42 -53.37
CA THR A 711 -14.54 16.67 -52.27
C THR A 711 -16.06 16.71 -52.38
N GLU A 712 -16.68 15.53 -52.60
CA GLU A 712 -18.11 15.36 -52.75
C GLU A 712 -18.84 15.40 -51.38
N CYS A 713 -19.93 16.15 -51.32
CA CYS A 713 -20.76 16.24 -50.11
C CYS A 713 -21.58 14.98 -49.91
N PHE A 714 -21.42 14.31 -48.80
CA PHE A 714 -22.11 13.07 -48.43
C PHE A 714 -23.64 13.16 -48.47
N TYR A 715 -24.21 14.38 -48.30
CA TYR A 715 -25.65 14.57 -48.27
C TYR A 715 -26.31 14.95 -49.63
N CYS A 716 -25.72 15.94 -50.31
CA CYS A 716 -26.30 16.42 -51.59
C CYS A 716 -25.55 15.93 -52.82
N LYS A 717 -24.46 15.18 -52.68
CA LYS A 717 -23.62 14.64 -53.76
C LYS A 717 -22.94 15.69 -54.66
N GLN A 718 -22.93 16.97 -54.24
CA GLN A 718 -22.21 18.02 -54.96
C GLN A 718 -20.85 18.26 -54.35
N THR A 719 -19.85 18.69 -55.15
CA THR A 719 -18.46 18.91 -54.71
C THR A 719 -18.25 20.28 -54.05
N GLY A 720 -17.15 20.44 -53.29
CA GLY A 720 -16.66 21.72 -52.73
C GLY A 720 -17.11 22.04 -51.33
N HIS A 721 -17.94 21.20 -50.65
CA HIS A 721 -18.32 21.43 -49.27
C HIS A 721 -18.60 20.12 -48.50
N TRP A 722 -18.59 20.19 -47.20
CA TRP A 722 -18.90 19.04 -46.35
C TRP A 722 -20.34 19.06 -45.87
N LYS A 723 -20.93 17.89 -45.48
CA LYS A 723 -22.32 17.72 -44.98
C LYS A 723 -22.72 18.80 -43.94
N ARG A 724 -21.82 19.21 -43.06
CA ARG A 724 -22.09 20.25 -42.03
C ARG A 724 -22.32 21.64 -42.59
N ASN A 725 -21.81 21.93 -43.77
CA ASN A 725 -21.94 23.22 -44.47
C ASN A 725 -22.82 23.12 -45.73
N CYS A 726 -23.53 22.00 -45.91
CA CYS A 726 -24.38 21.73 -47.05
C CYS A 726 -25.68 22.57 -46.97
N PRO A 727 -25.96 23.43 -47.95
CA PRO A 727 -27.20 24.26 -47.95
C PRO A 727 -28.47 23.41 -47.89
N LYS A 728 -28.52 22.27 -48.65
CA LYS A 728 -29.63 21.34 -48.68
C LYS A 728 -29.83 20.62 -47.34
N TYR A 729 -28.75 20.20 -46.67
CA TYR A 729 -28.82 19.58 -45.35
C TYR A 729 -29.31 20.58 -44.28
N LEU A 730 -28.88 21.85 -44.35
CA LEU A 730 -29.26 22.88 -43.41
C LEU A 730 -30.73 23.29 -43.57
N ALA A 731 -31.24 23.27 -44.84
CA ALA A 731 -32.66 23.52 -45.14
C ALA A 731 -33.52 22.36 -44.61
N ASP A 732 -33.19 21.10 -44.97
CA ASP A 732 -33.95 19.90 -44.59
C ASP A 732 -33.90 19.68 -43.03
N LYS A 733 -32.87 20.16 -42.37
CA LYS A 733 -32.77 20.18 -40.91
C LYS A 733 -33.64 21.23 -40.25
N LYS A 734 -33.84 22.39 -40.89
CA LYS A 734 -34.77 23.43 -40.43
C LYS A 734 -36.23 22.99 -40.60
N ASP A 735 -36.55 22.28 -41.68
CA ASP A 735 -37.88 21.80 -42.03
C ASP A 735 -38.25 20.48 -41.33
N GLY A 736 -37.42 19.98 -40.39
CA GLY A 736 -37.75 18.78 -39.63
C GLY A 736 -37.70 17.44 -40.39
N LYS A 737 -37.24 17.43 -41.68
CA LYS A 737 -37.21 16.29 -42.56
C LYS A 737 -36.03 15.34 -42.35
N VAL A 738 -35.11 15.64 -41.43
CA VAL A 738 -33.96 14.77 -41.09
C VAL A 738 -34.26 14.09 -39.77
N ASN A 739 -34.64 12.80 -39.82
CA ASN A 739 -34.83 11.96 -38.64
C ASN A 739 -33.56 11.85 -37.80
N LYS A 740 -33.65 12.01 -36.47
CA LYS A 740 -32.61 11.71 -35.50
C LYS A 740 -32.49 10.20 -35.33
N GLY A 741 -31.75 9.55 -36.19
CA GLY A 741 -31.53 8.11 -36.05
C GLY A 741 -30.91 7.48 -37.29
N THR A 742 -29.62 7.60 -37.41
CA THR A 742 -28.67 6.61 -37.97
C THR A 742 -27.31 7.31 -38.11
N THR A 743 -26.44 6.99 -37.21
CA THR A 743 -25.01 7.26 -37.33
C THR A 743 -24.41 6.00 -37.95
N ASP A 744 -24.02 6.07 -39.23
CA ASP A 744 -22.93 5.28 -39.77
C ASP A 744 -21.61 6.04 -39.59
#